data_92433a63b35b24c4889dcc0a662faf22
#
_entry.id   92433a63b35b24c4889dcc0a662faf22
#
_cell.length_a   1.000
_cell.length_b   1.000
_cell.length_c   1.000
_cell.angle_alpha   90.00
_cell.angle_beta   90.00
_cell.angle_gamma   90.00
#
_symmetry.space_group_name_H-M   'P 1'
#
loop_
_entity.id
_entity.type
_entity.pdbx_description
1 polymer ?
#
loop_
_entity_poly.entity_id
_entity_poly.type
_entity_poly.pdbx_seq_one_letter_code
_entity_poly.pdbx_strand_id
1 'polypeptide(L)'
;TALNTLSLHDALPICEDGRTITGTPPAVAATIVEAIGADIIGINCSLGPEQITPLIEEIASVTNLPISCQPNAGMPQLINKQTVFPLTAEEMGPLMLAIVDAGASYVGGCCGTTPAHIQSISNAVKAHTPKERAYIEPKTIITSRTKLLELGHNVKPLIIGERINPTGRKVLAQELRDGSFIRVKRDALDQVEAGADILDVNMGVAGMDQTPLMEKAIFELSMLVETPLSIDTLDPAAMEVALKNYPGRALINSVNGEEESITHVMPLAKRYGAALLCLPLSSGDLPEKAEDRVALAESIVNRAYNYGLQPHDLLLDPLVLTLASGEDSARQTLKTLRLYKEKFGFPTVMGLSNISFGMPQRPYLNGQFLTMALASGLTTPIMNPLNYASKKAFVSSSTLLGWDPGSAEFIKEYGYEDETTAPGNAAPKGPDKASFDSNDPLANIRACVEQGEKEAIVELVKKALADGMDPLDITKKGLSEAMNVVGDKFGSGKLFLPQVMLAAETMQAAFNTIKEIIPASESLDKGTVIVATVKGDIHDLGKNIVAALLENNGYKIVDLGKDVDPEVIVQAIKDNKAALVGICSLMTTTMPQIDNTIAAIRAAGLKTKVMVGGAVVSQDYADQAGADIYAKDGIAAVNHANDFFETLK
;
A
#
# COMPACT_ATOMS: atom_id res chain seq x y z
N THR A 1 -30.47 6.50 31.15
CA THR A 1 -29.51 6.06 30.15
C THR A 1 -30.29 5.24 29.14
N ALA A 2 -30.74 5.89 28.05
CA ALA A 2 -31.25 5.17 26.91
C ALA A 2 -30.07 4.42 26.28
N LEU A 3 -30.05 3.11 26.42
CA LEU A 3 -29.27 2.24 25.57
C LEU A 3 -29.75 2.54 24.15
N ASN A 4 -28.91 3.19 23.34
CA ASN A 4 -29.07 3.20 21.89
C ASN A 4 -28.77 1.77 21.41
N THR A 5 -29.74 0.88 21.65
CA THR A 5 -29.80 -0.38 20.96
C THR A 5 -30.22 -0.03 19.55
N LEU A 6 -29.27 0.09 18.63
CA LEU A 6 -29.55 -0.17 17.23
C LEU A 6 -30.05 -1.63 17.19
N SER A 7 -31.36 -1.79 17.20
CA SER A 7 -31.98 -3.10 17.01
C SER A 7 -31.73 -3.44 15.55
N LEU A 8 -30.70 -4.25 15.31
CA LEU A 8 -30.31 -4.75 13.99
C LEU A 8 -31.30 -5.78 13.42
N HIS A 9 -32.59 -5.68 13.75
CA HIS A 9 -33.64 -6.43 13.04
C HIS A 9 -33.80 -6.00 11.58
N ASP A 10 -33.21 -4.86 11.21
CA ASP A 10 -33.04 -4.42 9.81
C ASP A 10 -31.62 -4.70 9.28
N ALA A 11 -30.86 -5.62 9.91
CA ALA A 11 -29.55 -6.03 9.43
C ALA A 11 -29.66 -6.55 8.00
N LEU A 12 -28.90 -5.94 7.11
CA LEU A 12 -28.83 -6.40 5.72
C LEU A 12 -28.31 -7.84 5.71
N PRO A 13 -28.96 -8.77 4.98
CA PRO A 13 -28.46 -10.14 4.89
C PRO A 13 -27.02 -10.15 4.41
N ILE A 14 -26.22 -11.04 4.99
CA ILE A 14 -24.86 -11.29 4.53
C ILE A 14 -24.96 -12.32 3.40
N CYS A 15 -24.37 -12.02 2.25
CA CYS A 15 -24.29 -12.91 1.10
C CYS A 15 -23.22 -14.01 1.33
N GLU A 16 -23.20 -15.03 0.47
CA GLU A 16 -22.23 -16.14 0.56
C GLU A 16 -20.76 -15.67 0.46
N ASP A 17 -20.51 -14.52 -0.18
CA ASP A 17 -19.20 -13.87 -0.27
C ASP A 17 -18.79 -13.10 1.00
N GLY A 18 -19.59 -13.15 2.06
CA GLY A 18 -19.35 -12.49 3.33
C GLY A 18 -19.67 -11.00 3.39
N ARG A 19 -20.21 -10.42 2.31
CA ARG A 19 -20.61 -9.01 2.23
C ARG A 19 -22.11 -8.86 2.47
N THR A 20 -22.51 -7.65 2.85
CA THR A 20 -23.94 -7.33 2.86
C THR A 20 -24.49 -7.27 1.43
N ILE A 21 -25.83 -7.30 1.26
CA ILE A 21 -26.46 -7.15 -0.07
C ILE A 21 -26.12 -5.82 -0.76
N THR A 22 -25.65 -4.82 -0.01
CA THR A 22 -25.15 -3.55 -0.54
C THR A 22 -23.64 -3.57 -0.81
N GLY A 23 -22.98 -4.71 -0.63
CA GLY A 23 -21.57 -4.92 -0.90
C GLY A 23 -20.61 -4.50 0.23
N THR A 24 -21.11 -4.20 1.44
CA THR A 24 -20.29 -3.76 2.57
C THR A 24 -19.54 -4.93 3.21
N PRO A 25 -18.19 -4.88 3.27
CA PRO A 25 -17.38 -5.88 3.96
C PRO A 25 -17.53 -5.82 5.50
N PRO A 26 -17.26 -6.90 6.23
CA PRO A 26 -17.33 -6.95 7.68
C PRO A 26 -16.46 -5.89 8.39
N ALA A 27 -15.21 -5.68 7.96
CA ALA A 27 -14.32 -4.67 8.51
C ALA A 27 -14.87 -3.23 8.35
N VAL A 28 -15.45 -2.92 7.19
CA VAL A 28 -16.08 -1.61 6.96
C VAL A 28 -17.30 -1.43 7.86
N ALA A 29 -18.16 -2.44 7.96
CA ALA A 29 -19.33 -2.40 8.82
C ALA A 29 -18.93 -2.22 10.29
N ALA A 30 -17.94 -2.97 10.76
CA ALA A 30 -17.41 -2.87 12.13
C ALA A 30 -16.89 -1.46 12.43
N THR A 31 -16.08 -0.90 11.53
CA THR A 31 -15.53 0.46 11.67
C THR A 31 -16.62 1.52 11.76
N ILE A 32 -17.67 1.44 10.93
CA ILE A 32 -18.79 2.39 10.97
C ILE A 32 -19.55 2.26 12.28
N VAL A 33 -19.90 1.03 12.69
CA VAL A 33 -20.70 0.74 13.89
C VAL A 33 -19.95 1.16 15.17
N GLU A 34 -18.64 0.91 15.25
CA GLU A 34 -17.79 1.38 16.36
C GLU A 34 -17.74 2.90 16.42
N ALA A 35 -17.54 3.58 15.28
CA ALA A 35 -17.42 5.04 15.22
C ALA A 35 -18.68 5.75 15.69
N ILE A 36 -19.88 5.22 15.43
CA ILE A 36 -21.15 5.77 15.93
C ILE A 36 -21.42 5.44 17.41
N GLY A 37 -20.53 4.67 18.07
CA GLY A 37 -20.53 4.46 19.51
C GLY A 37 -21.22 3.17 19.96
N ALA A 38 -21.19 2.11 19.20
CA ALA A 38 -21.62 0.81 19.65
C ALA A 38 -20.70 0.24 20.73
N ASP A 39 -21.26 -0.46 21.71
CA ASP A 39 -20.50 -1.13 22.79
C ASP A 39 -20.15 -2.58 22.42
N ILE A 40 -20.92 -3.19 21.53
CA ILE A 40 -20.76 -4.59 21.08
C ILE A 40 -21.09 -4.62 19.58
N ILE A 41 -20.28 -5.30 18.80
CA ILE A 41 -20.51 -5.53 17.37
C ILE A 41 -20.88 -7.01 17.19
N GLY A 42 -21.80 -7.32 16.27
CA GLY A 42 -22.18 -8.71 16.10
C GLY A 42 -22.60 -9.08 14.69
N ILE A 43 -22.48 -10.38 14.41
CA ILE A 43 -23.08 -11.05 13.25
C ILE A 43 -24.05 -12.12 13.73
N ASN A 44 -25.26 -12.13 13.14
CA ASN A 44 -26.20 -13.20 13.39
C ASN A 44 -26.89 -13.64 12.10
N CYS A 45 -27.37 -14.88 12.08
CA CYS A 45 -28.14 -15.44 10.98
C CYS A 45 -27.36 -15.54 9.65
N SER A 46 -28.05 -15.70 8.53
CA SER A 46 -27.60 -15.82 7.13
C SER A 46 -26.70 -17.03 6.86
N LEU A 47 -25.67 -17.28 7.64
CA LEU A 47 -24.61 -18.26 7.41
C LEU A 47 -24.51 -19.28 8.57
N GLY A 48 -23.88 -20.42 8.31
CA GLY A 48 -23.48 -21.40 9.32
C GLY A 48 -22.15 -21.05 10.00
N PRO A 49 -21.75 -21.82 11.04
CA PRO A 49 -20.53 -21.54 11.82
C PRO A 49 -19.25 -21.45 10.98
N GLU A 50 -19.09 -22.35 10.01
CA GLU A 50 -17.87 -22.42 9.18
C GLU A 50 -17.72 -21.17 8.29
N GLN A 51 -18.83 -20.70 7.69
CA GLN A 51 -18.82 -19.54 6.81
C GLN A 51 -18.70 -18.22 7.58
N ILE A 52 -19.18 -18.16 8.83
CA ILE A 52 -19.12 -16.95 9.66
C ILE A 52 -17.73 -16.75 10.29
N THR A 53 -16.98 -17.81 10.57
CA THR A 53 -15.67 -17.73 11.25
C THR A 53 -14.71 -16.73 10.60
N PRO A 54 -14.45 -16.73 9.27
CA PRO A 54 -13.58 -15.74 8.62
C PRO A 54 -14.09 -14.30 8.77
N LEU A 55 -15.42 -14.11 8.83
CA LEU A 55 -16.00 -12.77 8.99
C LEU A 55 -15.77 -12.23 10.41
N ILE A 56 -15.76 -13.09 11.42
CA ILE A 56 -15.41 -12.72 12.79
C ILE A 56 -13.91 -12.35 12.87
N GLU A 57 -13.03 -13.08 12.19
CA GLU A 57 -11.60 -12.74 12.08
C GLU A 57 -11.41 -11.36 11.45
N GLU A 58 -12.13 -11.07 10.36
CA GLU A 58 -12.08 -9.77 9.68
C GLU A 58 -12.56 -8.63 10.60
N ILE A 59 -13.68 -8.79 11.30
CA ILE A 59 -14.14 -7.82 12.30
C ILE A 59 -13.11 -7.66 13.41
N ALA A 60 -12.60 -8.78 13.94
CA ALA A 60 -11.61 -8.79 15.01
C ALA A 60 -10.29 -8.09 14.63
N SER A 61 -9.99 -7.96 13.35
CA SER A 61 -8.78 -7.28 12.84
C SER A 61 -8.87 -5.75 12.88
N VAL A 62 -10.06 -5.15 13.07
CA VAL A 62 -10.25 -3.70 12.97
C VAL A 62 -10.85 -3.05 14.22
N THR A 63 -11.31 -3.82 15.22
CA THR A 63 -11.95 -3.28 16.43
C THR A 63 -11.49 -4.01 17.70
N ASN A 64 -11.47 -3.31 18.82
CA ASN A 64 -11.25 -3.90 20.15
C ASN A 64 -12.56 -4.19 20.90
N LEU A 65 -13.71 -3.85 20.32
CA LEU A 65 -15.00 -4.10 20.96
C LEU A 65 -15.28 -5.60 21.11
N PRO A 66 -16.08 -6.00 22.10
CA PRO A 66 -16.59 -7.36 22.19
C PRO A 66 -17.39 -7.73 20.95
N ILE A 67 -17.21 -8.95 20.46
CA ILE A 67 -17.88 -9.44 19.26
C ILE A 67 -18.92 -10.49 19.64
N SER A 68 -20.13 -10.35 19.12
CA SER A 68 -21.24 -11.28 19.29
C SER A 68 -21.50 -12.07 18.01
N CYS A 69 -21.65 -13.40 18.12
CA CYS A 69 -21.89 -14.27 16.96
C CYS A 69 -22.99 -15.30 17.22
N GLN A 70 -24.05 -15.27 16.38
CA GLN A 70 -25.14 -16.23 16.44
C GLN A 70 -25.41 -16.80 15.02
N PRO A 71 -24.66 -17.83 14.57
CA PRO A 71 -24.87 -18.48 13.29
C PRO A 71 -26.15 -19.32 13.25
N ASN A 72 -26.62 -19.66 12.06
CA ASN A 72 -27.64 -20.68 11.86
C ASN A 72 -27.10 -22.07 12.19
N ALA A 73 -27.98 -23.03 12.47
CA ALA A 73 -27.59 -24.44 12.62
C ALA A 73 -27.28 -25.07 11.22
N GLY A 74 -26.20 -24.55 10.60
CA GLY A 74 -25.76 -24.84 9.25
C GLY A 74 -26.50 -24.01 8.18
N MET A 75 -26.08 -24.16 6.92
CA MET A 75 -26.74 -23.50 5.78
C MET A 75 -28.11 -24.11 5.52
N PRO A 76 -29.18 -23.29 5.28
CA PRO A 76 -30.50 -23.80 5.04
C PRO A 76 -30.57 -24.62 3.74
N GLN A 77 -31.23 -25.78 3.81
CA GLN A 77 -31.48 -26.65 2.68
C GLN A 77 -32.98 -26.80 2.45
N LEU A 78 -33.41 -26.84 1.19
CA LEU A 78 -34.81 -27.08 0.86
C LEU A 78 -35.03 -28.58 0.65
N ILE A 79 -35.55 -29.26 1.67
CA ILE A 79 -35.87 -30.71 1.63
C ILE A 79 -37.39 -30.88 1.66
N ASN A 80 -37.95 -31.54 0.66
CA ASN A 80 -39.41 -31.76 0.55
C ASN A 80 -40.24 -30.48 0.69
N LYS A 81 -39.80 -29.37 0.12
CA LYS A 81 -40.41 -28.02 0.20
C LYS A 81 -40.41 -27.41 1.61
N GLN A 82 -39.63 -27.93 2.52
CA GLN A 82 -39.40 -27.36 3.84
C GLN A 82 -37.94 -26.91 4.00
N THR A 83 -37.74 -25.77 4.63
CA THR A 83 -36.39 -25.29 4.97
C THR A 83 -35.92 -26.08 6.19
N VAL A 84 -34.80 -26.79 6.02
CA VAL A 84 -34.15 -27.58 7.06
C VAL A 84 -32.77 -27.03 7.30
N PHE A 85 -32.37 -26.90 8.56
CA PHE A 85 -31.01 -26.57 8.98
C PHE A 85 -30.31 -27.87 9.39
N PRO A 86 -29.28 -28.32 8.60
CA PRO A 86 -28.83 -29.71 8.69
C PRO A 86 -27.85 -29.98 9.84
N LEU A 87 -27.28 -28.93 10.46
CA LEU A 87 -26.25 -29.12 11.49
C LEU A 87 -26.88 -29.65 12.78
N THR A 88 -26.38 -30.75 13.30
CA THR A 88 -26.86 -31.35 14.55
C THR A 88 -26.29 -30.61 15.78
N ALA A 89 -26.90 -30.83 16.93
CA ALA A 89 -26.45 -30.25 18.19
C ALA A 89 -25.01 -30.71 18.56
N GLU A 90 -24.69 -31.97 18.28
CA GLU A 90 -23.40 -32.58 18.54
C GLU A 90 -22.29 -31.95 17.68
N GLU A 91 -22.59 -31.62 16.45
CA GLU A 91 -21.63 -31.00 15.50
C GLU A 91 -21.46 -29.51 15.76
N MET A 92 -22.51 -28.79 16.16
CA MET A 92 -22.47 -27.34 16.34
C MET A 92 -21.53 -26.91 17.48
N GLY A 93 -21.49 -27.61 18.60
CA GLY A 93 -20.65 -27.26 19.74
C GLY A 93 -19.18 -27.13 19.38
N PRO A 94 -18.54 -28.14 18.77
CA PRO A 94 -17.14 -28.07 18.33
C PRO A 94 -16.85 -26.97 17.30
N LEU A 95 -17.76 -26.73 16.33
CA LEU A 95 -17.58 -25.68 15.31
C LEU A 95 -17.60 -24.28 15.93
N MET A 96 -18.34 -24.06 17.01
CA MET A 96 -18.35 -22.76 17.71
C MET A 96 -17.02 -22.41 18.37
N LEU A 97 -16.13 -23.37 18.61
CA LEU A 97 -14.79 -23.09 19.18
C LEU A 97 -13.93 -22.29 18.21
N ALA A 98 -14.03 -22.55 16.91
CA ALA A 98 -13.33 -21.75 15.90
C ALA A 98 -13.80 -20.28 15.91
N ILE A 99 -15.10 -20.03 16.09
CA ILE A 99 -15.68 -18.69 16.22
C ILE A 99 -15.15 -17.97 17.47
N VAL A 100 -15.04 -18.69 18.60
CA VAL A 100 -14.47 -18.15 19.84
C VAL A 100 -12.99 -17.81 19.65
N ASP A 101 -12.23 -18.70 19.01
CA ASP A 101 -10.78 -18.49 18.73
C ASP A 101 -10.55 -17.39 17.67
N ALA A 102 -11.53 -17.13 16.79
CA ALA A 102 -11.54 -16.01 15.87
C ALA A 102 -11.76 -14.65 16.56
N GLY A 103 -12.18 -14.63 17.84
CA GLY A 103 -12.32 -13.42 18.65
C GLY A 103 -13.73 -13.11 19.14
N ALA A 104 -14.71 -13.98 18.95
CA ALA A 104 -16.05 -13.76 19.49
C ALA A 104 -16.08 -13.87 21.02
N SER A 105 -16.64 -12.82 21.65
CA SER A 105 -16.82 -12.75 23.13
C SER A 105 -18.16 -13.33 23.56
N TYR A 106 -19.16 -13.27 22.70
CA TYR A 106 -20.52 -13.80 22.94
C TYR A 106 -20.89 -14.71 21.79
N VAL A 107 -21.36 -15.93 22.14
CA VAL A 107 -21.77 -16.91 21.13
C VAL A 107 -23.14 -17.49 21.47
N GLY A 108 -23.89 -17.80 20.43
CA GLY A 108 -25.21 -18.37 20.53
C GLY A 108 -25.62 -19.05 19.24
N GLY A 109 -26.89 -19.05 18.92
CA GLY A 109 -27.40 -19.58 17.67
C GLY A 109 -28.62 -18.81 17.18
N CYS A 110 -28.91 -18.92 15.88
CA CYS A 110 -30.06 -18.29 15.22
C CYS A 110 -30.99 -19.36 14.61
N CYS A 111 -31.29 -19.29 13.33
CA CYS A 111 -32.23 -20.17 12.66
C CYS A 111 -31.81 -21.65 12.75
N GLY A 112 -32.75 -22.53 13.02
CA GLY A 112 -32.52 -23.97 13.22
C GLY A 112 -31.96 -24.37 14.57
N THR A 113 -31.53 -23.41 15.41
CA THR A 113 -30.99 -23.69 16.73
C THR A 113 -32.06 -24.08 17.72
N THR A 114 -31.84 -25.18 18.44
CA THR A 114 -32.72 -25.72 19.49
C THR A 114 -32.03 -25.62 20.85
N PRO A 115 -32.76 -25.88 21.97
CA PRO A 115 -32.12 -25.95 23.28
C PRO A 115 -30.94 -26.95 23.37
N ALA A 116 -31.01 -28.07 22.62
CA ALA A 116 -29.92 -29.05 22.56
C ALA A 116 -28.65 -28.46 21.92
N HIS A 117 -28.77 -27.64 20.87
CA HIS A 117 -27.64 -26.92 20.26
C HIS A 117 -27.02 -25.95 21.25
N ILE A 118 -27.83 -25.16 21.96
CA ILE A 118 -27.34 -24.22 22.97
C ILE A 118 -26.62 -24.94 24.11
N GLN A 119 -27.13 -26.10 24.52
CA GLN A 119 -26.47 -26.92 25.54
C GLN A 119 -25.11 -27.44 25.06
N SER A 120 -25.03 -27.90 23.82
CA SER A 120 -23.78 -28.37 23.19
C SER A 120 -22.75 -27.21 23.09
N ILE A 121 -23.17 -26.05 22.59
CA ILE A 121 -22.33 -24.83 22.54
C ILE A 121 -21.81 -24.49 23.95
N SER A 122 -22.70 -24.43 24.94
CA SER A 122 -22.35 -24.09 26.31
C SER A 122 -21.33 -25.06 26.91
N ASN A 123 -21.51 -26.36 26.66
CA ASN A 123 -20.59 -27.39 27.15
C ASN A 123 -19.21 -27.27 26.50
N ALA A 124 -19.17 -27.07 25.15
CA ALA A 124 -17.94 -26.92 24.41
C ALA A 124 -17.15 -25.67 24.85
N VAL A 125 -17.80 -24.53 24.91
CA VAL A 125 -17.17 -23.24 25.27
C VAL A 125 -16.70 -23.22 26.72
N LYS A 126 -17.44 -23.80 27.67
CA LYS A 126 -16.99 -23.90 29.09
C LYS A 126 -15.75 -24.75 29.28
N ALA A 127 -15.52 -25.72 28.43
CA ALA A 127 -14.35 -26.60 28.47
C ALA A 127 -13.15 -26.05 27.66
N HIS A 128 -13.34 -24.95 26.92
CA HIS A 128 -12.35 -24.35 26.03
C HIS A 128 -11.70 -23.12 26.65
N THR A 129 -10.40 -22.94 26.41
CA THR A 129 -9.68 -21.70 26.71
C THR A 129 -9.52 -20.91 25.43
N PRO A 130 -10.23 -19.77 25.28
CA PRO A 130 -10.15 -18.96 24.06
C PRO A 130 -8.72 -18.48 23.78
N LYS A 131 -8.37 -18.32 22.52
CA LYS A 131 -7.15 -17.58 22.16
C LYS A 131 -7.29 -16.13 22.60
N GLU A 132 -6.22 -15.60 23.18
CA GLU A 132 -6.17 -14.18 23.53
C GLU A 132 -6.16 -13.34 22.26
N ARG A 133 -7.08 -12.38 22.19
CA ARG A 133 -7.17 -11.45 21.08
C ARG A 133 -6.14 -10.33 21.27
N ALA A 134 -5.30 -10.11 20.25
CA ALA A 134 -4.34 -9.02 20.28
C ALA A 134 -5.04 -7.66 20.34
N TYR A 135 -4.51 -6.76 21.16
CA TYR A 135 -4.97 -5.37 21.18
C TYR A 135 -4.57 -4.67 19.88
N ILE A 136 -5.52 -3.95 19.29
CA ILE A 136 -5.32 -3.16 18.07
C ILE A 136 -5.19 -1.70 18.49
N GLU A 137 -4.05 -1.07 18.17
CA GLU A 137 -3.91 0.37 18.32
C GLU A 137 -4.94 1.10 17.48
N PRO A 138 -5.76 2.01 18.06
CA PRO A 138 -6.74 2.77 17.31
C PRO A 138 -6.10 3.62 16.22
N LYS A 139 -6.67 3.57 15.03
CA LYS A 139 -6.16 4.25 13.82
C LYS A 139 -7.20 5.22 13.29
N THR A 140 -6.75 6.30 12.66
CA THR A 140 -7.66 7.18 11.93
C THR A 140 -8.08 6.50 10.64
N ILE A 141 -9.34 6.10 10.58
CA ILE A 141 -9.93 5.38 9.45
C ILE A 141 -11.13 6.16 8.94
N ILE A 142 -11.25 6.28 7.63
CA ILE A 142 -12.46 6.70 6.93
C ILE A 142 -12.91 5.60 6.00
N THR A 143 -14.21 5.54 5.71
CA THR A 143 -14.74 4.49 4.84
C THR A 143 -15.75 5.05 3.85
N SER A 144 -15.84 4.43 2.69
CA SER A 144 -17.05 4.42 1.89
C SER A 144 -17.95 3.26 2.32
N ARG A 145 -18.95 2.92 1.52
CA ARG A 145 -19.75 1.71 1.70
C ARG A 145 -18.91 0.43 1.59
N THR A 146 -17.86 0.43 0.76
CA THR A 146 -17.10 -0.78 0.37
C THR A 146 -15.61 -0.70 0.66
N LYS A 147 -15.04 0.49 0.81
CA LYS A 147 -13.60 0.71 1.03
C LYS A 147 -13.33 1.25 2.43
N LEU A 148 -12.23 0.80 2.99
CA LEU A 148 -11.63 1.28 4.23
C LEU A 148 -10.28 1.90 3.90
N LEU A 149 -10.04 3.13 4.38
CA LEU A 149 -8.76 3.84 4.23
C LEU A 149 -8.22 4.24 5.59
N GLU A 150 -7.01 3.82 5.88
CA GLU A 150 -6.23 4.26 7.04
C GLU A 150 -5.45 5.53 6.68
N LEU A 151 -5.53 6.56 7.55
CA LEU A 151 -4.77 7.80 7.42
C LEU A 151 -3.76 7.88 8.57
N GLY A 152 -2.52 8.25 8.25
CA GLY A 152 -1.48 8.36 9.28
C GLY A 152 -0.08 8.52 8.73
N HIS A 153 0.88 8.70 9.65
CA HIS A 153 2.29 8.87 9.28
C HIS A 153 3.01 7.56 8.94
N ASN A 154 2.40 6.41 9.26
CA ASN A 154 2.98 5.08 9.06
C ASN A 154 2.36 4.34 7.86
N VAL A 155 1.51 5.01 7.11
CA VAL A 155 0.89 4.50 5.89
C VAL A 155 1.19 5.41 4.71
N LYS A 156 1.04 4.89 3.49
CA LYS A 156 1.22 5.69 2.28
C LYS A 156 0.32 6.94 2.33
N PRO A 157 0.83 8.12 1.97
CA PRO A 157 -0.01 9.31 1.82
C PRO A 157 -1.15 9.10 0.82
N LEU A 158 -2.31 9.71 1.09
CA LEU A 158 -3.52 9.59 0.29
C LEU A 158 -3.90 10.92 -0.36
N ILE A 159 -4.44 10.90 -1.57
CA ILE A 159 -4.86 12.10 -2.30
C ILE A 159 -6.35 12.37 -2.06
N ILE A 160 -6.70 13.59 -1.61
CA ILE A 160 -8.06 14.11 -1.64
C ILE A 160 -8.23 14.94 -2.91
N GLY A 161 -9.17 14.55 -3.77
CA GLY A 161 -9.48 15.24 -5.03
C GLY A 161 -10.32 16.49 -4.81
N GLU A 162 -9.83 17.68 -5.24
CA GLU A 162 -10.42 19.00 -4.96
C GLU A 162 -11.45 19.51 -6.00
N ARG A 163 -11.77 18.72 -7.04
CA ARG A 163 -12.47 19.28 -8.21
C ARG A 163 -13.99 19.40 -8.04
N ILE A 164 -14.59 18.73 -7.10
CA ILE A 164 -16.04 18.85 -6.83
C ILE A 164 -16.29 20.04 -5.91
N ASN A 165 -15.96 21.22 -6.41
CA ASN A 165 -16.13 22.50 -5.74
C ASN A 165 -16.50 23.59 -6.75
N PRO A 166 -17.68 24.25 -6.63
CA PRO A 166 -18.12 25.27 -7.57
C PRO A 166 -17.38 26.62 -7.42
N THR A 167 -16.61 26.82 -6.34
CA THR A 167 -15.85 28.05 -6.11
C THR A 167 -14.85 28.30 -7.25
N GLY A 168 -14.99 29.43 -7.93
CA GLY A 168 -14.16 29.79 -9.09
C GLY A 168 -14.46 29.01 -10.38
N ARG A 169 -15.39 28.06 -10.36
CA ARG A 169 -15.77 27.20 -11.50
C ARG A 169 -17.16 27.54 -12.02
N LYS A 170 -17.24 28.61 -12.81
CA LYS A 170 -18.52 29.19 -13.30
C LYS A 170 -19.44 28.17 -13.97
N VAL A 171 -18.89 27.25 -14.78
CA VAL A 171 -19.68 26.22 -15.49
C VAL A 171 -20.30 25.24 -14.49
N LEU A 172 -19.54 24.73 -13.53
CA LEU A 172 -20.06 23.83 -12.49
C LEU A 172 -21.14 24.53 -11.64
N ALA A 173 -20.87 25.77 -11.21
CA ALA A 173 -21.85 26.58 -10.46
C ALA A 173 -23.15 26.80 -11.24
N GLN A 174 -23.09 26.99 -12.58
CA GLN A 174 -24.29 27.14 -13.41
C GLN A 174 -25.05 25.80 -13.53
N GLU A 175 -24.35 24.70 -13.80
CA GLU A 175 -24.99 23.38 -13.86
C GLU A 175 -25.72 23.03 -12.57
N LEU A 176 -25.12 23.34 -11.39
CA LEU A 176 -25.79 23.14 -10.10
C LEU A 176 -27.04 24.04 -9.93
N ARG A 177 -27.02 25.29 -10.42
CA ARG A 177 -28.22 26.16 -10.45
C ARG A 177 -29.33 25.57 -11.31
N ASP A 178 -28.95 24.91 -12.40
CA ASP A 178 -29.88 24.26 -13.32
C ASP A 178 -30.31 22.85 -12.83
N GLY A 179 -29.85 22.43 -11.63
CA GLY A 179 -30.16 21.12 -11.03
C GLY A 179 -29.46 19.94 -11.69
N SER A 180 -28.43 20.21 -12.52
CA SER A 180 -27.64 19.19 -13.23
C SER A 180 -26.42 18.76 -12.41
N PHE A 181 -26.21 17.44 -12.28
CA PHE A 181 -25.07 16.83 -11.60
C PHE A 181 -24.12 16.09 -12.58
N ILE A 182 -24.26 16.32 -13.89
CA ILE A 182 -23.45 15.63 -14.90
C ILE A 182 -21.97 15.90 -14.69
N ARG A 183 -21.59 17.14 -14.44
CA ARG A 183 -20.19 17.53 -14.22
C ARG A 183 -19.66 17.05 -12.86
N VAL A 184 -20.48 17.08 -11.83
CA VAL A 184 -20.12 16.51 -10.51
C VAL A 184 -19.71 15.04 -10.66
N LYS A 185 -20.55 14.25 -11.36
CA LYS A 185 -20.28 12.83 -11.62
C LYS A 185 -19.04 12.60 -12.47
N ARG A 186 -18.89 13.40 -13.52
CA ARG A 186 -17.71 13.32 -14.38
C ARG A 186 -16.43 13.68 -13.63
N ASP A 187 -16.43 14.82 -12.92
CA ASP A 187 -15.27 15.22 -12.13
C ASP A 187 -14.91 14.18 -11.05
N ALA A 188 -15.90 13.45 -10.49
CA ALA A 188 -15.64 12.36 -9.57
C ALA A 188 -14.90 11.20 -10.25
N LEU A 189 -15.43 10.71 -11.38
CA LEU A 189 -14.82 9.61 -12.13
C LEU A 189 -13.42 9.96 -12.63
N ASP A 190 -13.27 11.15 -13.24
CA ASP A 190 -11.98 11.62 -13.76
C ASP A 190 -10.92 11.69 -12.62
N GLN A 191 -11.28 12.15 -11.41
CA GLN A 191 -10.36 12.20 -10.28
C GLN A 191 -10.02 10.83 -9.71
N VAL A 192 -10.98 9.92 -9.62
CA VAL A 192 -10.75 8.53 -9.18
C VAL A 192 -9.83 7.81 -10.16
N GLU A 193 -10.06 7.95 -11.47
CA GLU A 193 -9.20 7.39 -12.50
C GLU A 193 -7.77 7.97 -12.44
N ALA A 194 -7.65 9.26 -12.10
CA ALA A 194 -6.36 9.91 -11.91
C ALA A 194 -5.67 9.55 -10.57
N GLY A 195 -6.30 8.73 -9.73
CA GLY A 195 -5.75 8.22 -8.48
C GLY A 195 -6.08 9.04 -7.25
N ALA A 196 -7.23 9.72 -7.20
CA ALA A 196 -7.77 10.24 -5.95
C ALA A 196 -8.25 9.08 -5.06
N ASP A 197 -7.79 9.06 -3.82
CA ASP A 197 -8.19 8.08 -2.81
C ASP A 197 -9.46 8.53 -2.07
N ILE A 198 -9.68 9.83 -1.99
CA ILE A 198 -10.81 10.50 -1.31
C ILE A 198 -11.30 11.62 -2.23
N LEU A 199 -12.61 11.91 -2.23
CA LEU A 199 -13.16 13.04 -2.96
C LEU A 199 -13.69 14.11 -1.99
N ASP A 200 -13.20 15.33 -2.12
CA ASP A 200 -13.72 16.50 -1.39
C ASP A 200 -14.95 17.04 -2.11
N VAL A 201 -16.06 17.16 -1.38
CA VAL A 201 -17.37 17.50 -1.95
C VAL A 201 -17.88 18.80 -1.35
N ASN A 202 -17.87 19.86 -2.15
CA ASN A 202 -18.42 21.17 -1.81
C ASN A 202 -19.53 21.54 -2.79
N MET A 203 -20.70 21.92 -2.26
CA MET A 203 -21.89 22.33 -3.03
C MET A 203 -22.27 23.80 -2.79
N GLY A 204 -21.36 24.62 -2.28
CA GLY A 204 -21.58 26.04 -1.96
C GLY A 204 -21.69 26.92 -3.22
N VAL A 205 -22.91 27.17 -3.68
CA VAL A 205 -23.20 28.07 -4.79
C VAL A 205 -23.82 29.36 -4.24
N ALA A 206 -23.20 30.51 -4.50
CA ALA A 206 -23.70 31.79 -4.00
C ALA A 206 -25.18 32.03 -4.39
N GLY A 207 -25.99 32.36 -3.36
CA GLY A 207 -27.42 32.62 -3.51
C GLY A 207 -28.33 31.39 -3.62
N MET A 208 -27.79 30.18 -3.35
CA MET A 208 -28.57 28.93 -3.27
C MET A 208 -28.49 28.32 -1.89
N ASP A 209 -29.57 27.65 -1.48
CA ASP A 209 -29.53 26.70 -0.37
C ASP A 209 -28.71 25.47 -0.80
N GLN A 210 -27.62 25.19 -0.10
CA GLN A 210 -26.74 24.08 -0.44
C GLN A 210 -27.23 22.74 0.13
N THR A 211 -28.20 22.74 1.06
CA THR A 211 -28.70 21.52 1.71
C THR A 211 -29.23 20.49 0.71
N PRO A 212 -30.17 20.84 -0.20
CA PRO A 212 -30.67 19.86 -1.19
C PRO A 212 -29.62 19.48 -2.23
N LEU A 213 -28.66 20.38 -2.54
CA LEU A 213 -27.57 20.05 -3.46
C LEU A 213 -26.60 19.06 -2.84
N MET A 214 -26.27 19.25 -1.56
CA MET A 214 -25.40 18.35 -0.81
C MET A 214 -26.03 16.96 -0.65
N GLU A 215 -27.31 16.90 -0.26
CA GLU A 215 -28.03 15.63 -0.14
C GLU A 215 -27.96 14.82 -1.44
N LYS A 216 -28.29 15.46 -2.56
CA LYS A 216 -28.28 14.81 -3.87
C LYS A 216 -26.86 14.42 -4.31
N ALA A 217 -25.86 15.30 -4.09
CA ALA A 217 -24.47 14.99 -4.43
C ALA A 217 -23.96 13.77 -3.68
N ILE A 218 -24.17 13.71 -2.37
CA ILE A 218 -23.73 12.60 -1.53
C ILE A 218 -24.40 11.29 -1.96
N PHE A 219 -25.72 11.31 -2.20
CA PHE A 219 -26.43 10.13 -2.67
C PHE A 219 -25.90 9.63 -4.02
N GLU A 220 -25.81 10.51 -5.04
CA GLU A 220 -25.36 10.13 -6.38
C GLU A 220 -23.88 9.68 -6.40
N LEU A 221 -23.01 10.35 -5.67
CA LEU A 221 -21.58 9.98 -5.59
C LEU A 221 -21.38 8.65 -4.86
N SER A 222 -22.09 8.41 -3.76
CA SER A 222 -22.00 7.15 -3.01
C SER A 222 -22.46 5.93 -3.82
N MET A 223 -23.32 6.15 -4.81
CA MET A 223 -23.76 5.09 -5.74
C MET A 223 -22.81 4.93 -6.95
N LEU A 224 -22.07 6.00 -7.30
CA LEU A 224 -21.24 6.04 -8.50
C LEU A 224 -19.81 5.55 -8.26
N VAL A 225 -19.22 5.87 -7.10
CA VAL A 225 -17.83 5.56 -6.77
C VAL A 225 -17.72 4.83 -5.44
N GLU A 226 -16.68 4.00 -5.31
CA GLU A 226 -16.34 3.34 -4.05
C GLU A 226 -15.39 4.18 -3.17
N THR A 227 -14.97 5.33 -3.67
CA THR A 227 -14.03 6.24 -3.01
C THR A 227 -14.71 6.95 -1.83
N PRO A 228 -14.11 6.97 -0.62
CA PRO A 228 -14.61 7.74 0.51
C PRO A 228 -14.75 9.24 0.20
N LEU A 229 -15.68 9.90 0.91
CA LEU A 229 -15.96 11.32 0.71
C LEU A 229 -15.50 12.15 1.91
N SER A 230 -14.96 13.33 1.60
CA SER A 230 -14.76 14.45 2.50
C SER A 230 -15.90 15.47 2.28
N ILE A 231 -16.58 15.85 3.35
CA ILE A 231 -17.72 16.76 3.30
C ILE A 231 -17.24 18.16 3.61
N ASP A 232 -17.10 18.97 2.57
CA ASP A 232 -16.57 20.34 2.64
C ASP A 232 -17.73 21.35 2.65
N THR A 233 -18.15 21.73 3.85
CA THR A 233 -19.14 22.80 4.05
C THR A 233 -19.05 23.39 5.44
N LEU A 234 -19.36 24.71 5.55
CA LEU A 234 -19.52 25.41 6.81
C LEU A 234 -20.99 25.50 7.27
N ASP A 235 -21.94 25.10 6.42
CA ASP A 235 -23.36 25.09 6.73
C ASP A 235 -23.73 23.84 7.54
N PRO A 236 -24.15 23.98 8.82
CA PRO A 236 -24.46 22.82 9.66
C PRO A 236 -25.63 21.98 9.13
N ALA A 237 -26.60 22.58 8.44
CA ALA A 237 -27.73 21.85 7.89
C ALA A 237 -27.32 20.99 6.68
N ALA A 238 -26.51 21.57 5.78
CA ALA A 238 -25.94 20.84 4.66
C ALA A 238 -24.99 19.72 5.13
N MET A 239 -24.18 19.98 6.19
CA MET A 239 -23.31 18.97 6.80
C MET A 239 -24.12 17.83 7.41
N GLU A 240 -25.16 18.13 8.19
CA GLU A 240 -25.98 17.07 8.82
C GLU A 240 -26.68 16.19 7.78
N VAL A 241 -27.26 16.79 6.73
CA VAL A 241 -27.94 16.03 5.69
C VAL A 241 -26.94 15.16 4.90
N ALA A 242 -25.74 15.65 4.66
CA ALA A 242 -24.67 14.87 4.05
C ALA A 242 -24.28 13.66 4.88
N LEU A 243 -23.99 13.85 6.17
CA LEU A 243 -23.59 12.80 7.11
C LEU A 243 -24.71 11.74 7.28
N LYS A 244 -25.96 12.17 7.31
CA LYS A 244 -27.12 11.29 7.44
C LYS A 244 -27.31 10.36 6.23
N ASN A 245 -26.98 10.84 5.03
CA ASN A 245 -27.16 10.11 3.78
C ASN A 245 -25.88 9.40 3.32
N TYR A 246 -24.74 9.60 3.98
CA TYR A 246 -23.48 8.95 3.59
C TYR A 246 -23.36 7.55 4.18
N PRO A 247 -23.23 6.50 3.35
CA PRO A 247 -23.17 5.11 3.80
C PRO A 247 -21.76 4.68 4.21
N GLY A 248 -21.05 5.50 4.99
CA GLY A 248 -19.68 5.27 5.41
C GLY A 248 -19.27 6.15 6.57
N ARG A 249 -18.01 6.06 6.99
CA ARG A 249 -17.39 6.99 7.93
C ARG A 249 -16.77 8.14 7.14
N ALA A 250 -17.43 9.30 7.06
CA ALA A 250 -16.98 10.46 6.33
C ALA A 250 -15.81 11.19 7.01
N LEU A 251 -15.09 12.01 6.24
CA LEU A 251 -14.26 13.10 6.77
C LEU A 251 -15.05 14.41 6.74
N ILE A 252 -15.17 15.09 7.86
CA ILE A 252 -15.72 16.45 7.92
C ILE A 252 -14.58 17.46 7.66
N ASN A 253 -14.74 18.28 6.65
CA ASN A 253 -13.87 19.39 6.28
C ASN A 253 -14.66 20.70 6.45
N SER A 254 -14.51 21.43 7.58
CA SER A 254 -13.70 21.27 8.77
C SER A 254 -14.37 21.95 9.99
N VAL A 255 -13.79 21.78 11.16
CA VAL A 255 -14.09 22.62 12.34
C VAL A 255 -12.97 23.63 12.53
N ASN A 256 -13.30 24.87 12.85
CA ASN A 256 -12.33 25.91 13.21
C ASN A 256 -12.44 26.29 14.71
N GLY A 257 -11.63 27.26 15.15
CA GLY A 257 -11.57 27.69 16.54
C GLY A 257 -12.73 28.60 16.99
N GLU A 258 -13.72 28.88 16.15
CA GLU A 258 -14.87 29.70 16.49
C GLU A 258 -15.90 28.89 17.28
N GLU A 259 -16.50 29.53 18.29
CA GLU A 259 -17.49 28.87 19.17
C GLU A 259 -18.69 28.33 18.37
N GLU A 260 -19.14 29.06 17.37
CA GLU A 260 -20.24 28.66 16.52
C GLU A 260 -19.89 27.39 15.73
N SER A 261 -18.69 27.33 15.14
CA SER A 261 -18.19 26.14 14.43
C SER A 261 -18.07 24.92 15.36
N ILE A 262 -17.45 25.11 16.53
CA ILE A 262 -17.27 24.07 17.54
C ILE A 262 -18.59 23.47 18.00
N THR A 263 -19.56 24.35 18.37
CA THR A 263 -20.84 23.93 18.94
C THR A 263 -21.75 23.23 17.93
N HIS A 264 -21.60 23.51 16.65
CA HIS A 264 -22.38 22.86 15.59
C HIS A 264 -21.71 21.60 15.03
N VAL A 265 -20.39 21.67 14.75
CA VAL A 265 -19.71 20.59 13.99
C VAL A 265 -19.31 19.41 14.87
N MET A 266 -18.77 19.66 16.09
CA MET A 266 -18.29 18.56 16.94
C MET A 266 -19.41 17.59 17.39
N PRO A 267 -20.62 18.07 17.75
CA PRO A 267 -21.74 17.17 18.02
C PRO A 267 -22.15 16.31 16.82
N LEU A 268 -22.09 16.87 15.60
CA LEU A 268 -22.37 16.11 14.37
C LEU A 268 -21.30 15.04 14.12
N ALA A 269 -20.00 15.40 14.25
CA ALA A 269 -18.92 14.45 14.12
C ALA A 269 -19.10 13.27 15.08
N LYS A 270 -19.40 13.55 16.37
CA LYS A 270 -19.65 12.50 17.37
C LYS A 270 -20.88 11.66 17.07
N ARG A 271 -21.98 12.31 16.70
CA ARG A 271 -23.25 11.62 16.45
C ARG A 271 -23.19 10.66 15.27
N TYR A 272 -22.52 11.05 14.19
CA TYR A 272 -22.42 10.27 12.95
C TYR A 272 -21.11 9.49 12.85
N GLY A 273 -20.26 9.52 13.88
CA GLY A 273 -18.98 8.80 13.91
C GLY A 273 -17.96 9.25 12.86
N ALA A 274 -18.09 10.49 12.36
CA ALA A 274 -17.23 11.01 11.31
C ALA A 274 -15.83 11.38 11.84
N ALA A 275 -14.81 11.25 11.01
CA ALA A 275 -13.50 11.83 11.24
C ALA A 275 -13.58 13.37 11.04
N LEU A 276 -12.80 14.12 11.81
CA LEU A 276 -12.91 15.57 11.89
C LEU A 276 -11.59 16.27 11.60
N LEU A 277 -11.57 17.11 10.57
CA LEU A 277 -10.44 17.98 10.26
C LEU A 277 -10.51 19.24 11.13
N CYS A 278 -9.47 19.48 11.93
CA CYS A 278 -9.30 20.66 12.77
C CYS A 278 -8.48 21.71 12.03
N LEU A 279 -9.10 22.84 11.71
CA LEU A 279 -8.47 23.97 11.01
C LEU A 279 -8.12 25.07 12.04
N PRO A 280 -6.84 25.42 12.24
CA PRO A 280 -6.41 26.45 13.21
C PRO A 280 -6.69 27.86 12.67
N LEU A 281 -7.96 28.22 12.61
CA LEU A 281 -8.47 29.51 12.18
C LEU A 281 -9.54 30.00 13.19
N SER A 282 -9.56 31.29 13.52
CA SER A 282 -10.55 31.90 14.36
C SER A 282 -10.83 33.35 13.92
N SER A 283 -11.85 33.99 14.47
CA SER A 283 -12.25 35.37 14.15
C SER A 283 -11.25 36.46 14.56
N GLY A 284 -10.13 36.08 15.18
CA GLY A 284 -9.03 36.99 15.51
C GLY A 284 -8.03 37.16 14.36
N ASP A 285 -6.81 37.62 14.71
CA ASP A 285 -5.72 37.71 13.76
C ASP A 285 -5.36 36.35 13.19
N LEU A 286 -5.05 36.31 11.90
CA LEU A 286 -4.58 35.07 11.25
C LEU A 286 -3.29 34.56 11.92
N PRO A 287 -3.20 33.29 12.32
CA PRO A 287 -2.02 32.74 12.97
C PRO A 287 -0.88 32.56 11.92
N GLU A 288 -0.08 33.61 11.76
CA GLU A 288 1.02 33.64 10.80
C GLU A 288 2.13 32.67 11.19
N LYS A 289 2.44 32.55 12.49
CA LYS A 289 3.50 31.68 13.00
C LYS A 289 3.03 30.27 13.25
N ALA A 290 3.94 29.31 13.04
CA ALA A 290 3.66 27.90 13.27
C ALA A 290 3.25 27.59 14.71
N GLU A 291 3.87 28.25 15.69
CA GLU A 291 3.57 28.08 17.12
C GLU A 291 2.14 28.49 17.46
N ASP A 292 1.66 29.58 16.88
CA ASP A 292 0.30 30.08 17.10
C ASP A 292 -0.73 29.12 16.50
N ARG A 293 -0.43 28.54 15.31
CA ARG A 293 -1.25 27.49 14.68
C ARG A 293 -1.33 26.26 15.55
N VAL A 294 -0.20 25.82 16.11
CA VAL A 294 -0.13 24.66 17.01
C VAL A 294 -0.94 24.91 18.28
N ALA A 295 -0.82 26.10 18.89
CA ALA A 295 -1.57 26.44 20.10
C ALA A 295 -3.09 26.48 19.85
N LEU A 296 -3.52 27.04 18.71
CA LEU A 296 -4.93 27.05 18.33
C LEU A 296 -5.46 25.66 18.00
N ALA A 297 -4.69 24.84 17.28
CA ALA A 297 -5.04 23.45 17.02
C ALA A 297 -5.19 22.66 18.32
N GLU A 298 -4.28 22.84 19.29
CA GLU A 298 -4.39 22.21 20.61
C GLU A 298 -5.67 22.61 21.36
N SER A 299 -6.06 23.88 21.28
CA SER A 299 -7.32 24.35 21.85
C SER A 299 -8.53 23.64 21.21
N ILE A 300 -8.54 23.51 19.86
CA ILE A 300 -9.63 22.82 19.14
C ILE A 300 -9.65 21.33 19.51
N VAL A 301 -8.49 20.67 19.55
CA VAL A 301 -8.36 19.26 19.95
C VAL A 301 -8.88 19.01 21.37
N ASN A 302 -8.50 19.86 22.33
CA ASN A 302 -9.00 19.75 23.70
C ASN A 302 -10.52 19.95 23.79
N ARG A 303 -11.09 20.83 22.97
CA ARG A 303 -12.54 20.99 22.84
C ARG A 303 -13.18 19.71 22.26
N ALA A 304 -12.58 19.10 21.22
CA ALA A 304 -13.08 17.87 20.63
C ALA A 304 -13.15 16.72 21.65
N TYR A 305 -12.16 16.61 22.54
CA TYR A 305 -12.18 15.63 23.63
C TYR A 305 -13.35 15.86 24.61
N ASN A 306 -13.69 17.11 24.90
CA ASN A 306 -14.85 17.43 25.74
C ASN A 306 -16.18 17.03 25.11
N TYR A 307 -16.25 16.93 23.77
CA TYR A 307 -17.40 16.38 23.04
C TYR A 307 -17.35 14.86 22.90
N GLY A 308 -16.31 14.18 23.45
CA GLY A 308 -16.15 12.72 23.44
C GLY A 308 -15.54 12.16 22.15
N LEU A 309 -14.96 13.01 21.31
CA LEU A 309 -14.13 12.58 20.19
C LEU A 309 -12.80 12.03 20.72
N GLN A 310 -12.21 11.10 20.01
CA GLN A 310 -10.97 10.43 20.39
C GLN A 310 -9.81 10.90 19.48
N PRO A 311 -8.54 10.67 19.86
CA PRO A 311 -7.38 11.03 19.03
C PRO A 311 -7.47 10.53 17.59
N HIS A 312 -7.98 9.31 17.40
CA HIS A 312 -8.13 8.68 16.08
C HIS A 312 -9.36 9.14 15.27
N ASP A 313 -10.16 10.09 15.83
CA ASP A 313 -11.21 10.77 15.09
C ASP A 313 -10.70 12.08 14.46
N LEU A 314 -9.48 12.55 14.83
CA LEU A 314 -9.01 13.90 14.54
C LEU A 314 -7.90 13.93 13.48
N LEU A 315 -7.97 14.92 12.60
CA LEU A 315 -6.95 15.29 11.63
C LEU A 315 -6.64 16.78 11.78
N LEU A 316 -5.44 17.20 11.39
CA LEU A 316 -5.00 18.59 11.55
C LEU A 316 -4.69 19.24 10.21
N ASP A 317 -5.21 20.45 9.98
CA ASP A 317 -4.81 21.29 8.85
C ASP A 317 -3.69 22.25 9.30
N PRO A 318 -2.53 22.30 8.61
CA PRO A 318 -1.44 23.20 8.98
C PRO A 318 -1.70 24.67 8.59
N LEU A 319 -2.83 24.97 7.98
CA LEU A 319 -3.23 26.27 7.45
C LEU A 319 -2.26 26.81 6.38
N VAL A 320 -2.67 26.71 5.12
CA VAL A 320 -1.86 27.20 3.99
C VAL A 320 -2.29 28.60 3.59
N LEU A 321 -1.44 29.58 3.85
CA LEU A 321 -1.58 30.94 3.36
C LEU A 321 -0.81 31.10 2.04
N THR A 322 -1.31 31.96 1.15
CA THR A 322 -0.64 32.19 -0.15
C THR A 322 0.69 32.92 0.00
N LEU A 323 1.66 32.60 -0.84
CA LEU A 323 2.92 33.34 -0.94
C LEU A 323 2.71 34.81 -1.33
N ALA A 324 1.60 35.12 -1.99
CA ALA A 324 1.25 36.51 -2.34
C ALA A 324 0.93 37.38 -1.10
N SER A 325 0.55 36.77 0.03
CA SER A 325 0.26 37.48 1.29
C SER A 325 1.43 37.52 2.27
N GLY A 326 2.46 36.67 2.09
CA GLY A 326 3.61 36.62 2.99
C GLY A 326 4.72 35.70 2.50
N GLU A 327 5.93 36.22 2.42
CA GLU A 327 7.12 35.47 1.93
C GLU A 327 7.44 34.24 2.77
N ASP A 328 7.03 34.22 4.04
CA ASP A 328 7.33 33.13 4.98
C ASP A 328 6.22 32.06 5.04
N SER A 329 5.10 32.24 4.33
CA SER A 329 3.91 31.38 4.40
C SER A 329 4.24 29.90 4.22
N ALA A 330 5.03 29.55 3.23
CA ALA A 330 5.42 28.16 2.98
C ALA A 330 6.26 27.59 4.15
N ARG A 331 7.25 28.35 4.65
CA ARG A 331 8.11 27.91 5.76
C ARG A 331 7.33 27.67 7.04
N GLN A 332 6.38 28.56 7.35
CA GLN A 332 5.52 28.41 8.52
C GLN A 332 4.62 27.18 8.41
N THR A 333 4.02 26.92 7.25
CA THR A 333 3.22 25.70 7.02
C THR A 333 4.06 24.42 7.17
N LEU A 334 5.26 24.37 6.57
CA LEU A 334 6.16 23.23 6.71
C LEU A 334 6.63 23.01 8.16
N LYS A 335 6.86 24.10 8.90
CA LYS A 335 7.16 24.04 10.33
C LYS A 335 5.99 23.53 11.14
N THR A 336 4.77 23.99 10.84
CA THR A 336 3.54 23.53 11.50
C THR A 336 3.35 22.01 11.32
N LEU A 337 3.56 21.48 10.11
CA LEU A 337 3.47 20.04 9.85
C LEU A 337 4.43 19.22 10.74
N ARG A 338 5.67 19.67 10.89
CA ARG A 338 6.65 18.99 11.76
C ARG A 338 6.24 19.04 13.23
N LEU A 339 5.81 20.19 13.69
CA LEU A 339 5.33 20.37 15.08
C LEU A 339 4.08 19.54 15.35
N TYR A 340 3.15 19.41 14.40
CA TYR A 340 1.98 18.55 14.52
C TYR A 340 2.38 17.07 14.65
N LYS A 341 3.30 16.62 13.80
CA LYS A 341 3.81 15.24 13.87
C LYS A 341 4.47 14.94 15.21
N GLU A 342 5.30 15.87 15.71
CA GLU A 342 6.01 15.72 16.99
C GLU A 342 5.09 15.77 18.20
N LYS A 343 4.11 16.70 18.20
CA LYS A 343 3.27 16.95 19.36
C LYS A 343 2.05 16.05 19.45
N PHE A 344 1.36 15.81 18.33
CA PHE A 344 0.08 15.10 18.31
C PHE A 344 0.19 13.72 17.67
N GLY A 345 1.00 13.56 16.64
CA GLY A 345 1.07 12.34 15.84
C GLY A 345 -0.16 12.08 14.97
N PHE A 346 -1.10 13.02 14.87
CA PHE A 346 -2.33 12.89 14.08
C PHE A 346 -2.06 13.02 12.58
N PRO A 347 -2.89 12.39 11.72
CA PRO A 347 -2.85 12.64 10.29
C PRO A 347 -3.05 14.12 9.98
N THR A 348 -2.47 14.58 8.89
CA THR A 348 -2.55 15.97 8.44
C THR A 348 -3.18 16.08 7.07
N VAL A 349 -4.05 17.06 6.89
CA VAL A 349 -4.72 17.38 5.63
C VAL A 349 -4.41 18.80 5.24
N MET A 350 -4.16 19.08 3.97
CA MET A 350 -3.74 20.40 3.54
C MET A 350 -4.29 20.75 2.15
N GLY A 351 -4.91 21.91 2.01
CA GLY A 351 -5.27 22.48 0.71
C GLY A 351 -4.05 22.98 -0.05
N LEU A 352 -3.48 22.15 -0.93
CA LEU A 352 -2.23 22.42 -1.65
C LEU A 352 -2.29 23.70 -2.49
N SER A 353 -3.38 23.90 -3.21
CA SER A 353 -3.54 24.97 -4.19
C SER A 353 -3.53 26.38 -3.61
N ASN A 354 -3.72 26.52 -2.29
CA ASN A 354 -3.74 27.80 -1.59
C ASN A 354 -2.40 28.52 -1.62
N ILE A 355 -1.27 27.78 -1.53
CA ILE A 355 0.09 28.36 -1.50
C ILE A 355 0.38 29.24 -2.72
N SER A 356 -0.12 28.88 -3.88
CA SER A 356 0.17 29.53 -5.16
C SER A 356 -0.93 30.48 -5.62
N PHE A 357 -1.95 30.75 -4.79
CA PHE A 357 -3.03 31.65 -5.19
C PHE A 357 -2.48 33.05 -5.51
N GLY A 358 -2.84 33.59 -6.67
CA GLY A 358 -2.31 34.87 -7.17
C GLY A 358 -0.90 34.83 -7.79
N MET A 359 -0.23 33.68 -7.79
CA MET A 359 1.12 33.50 -8.34
C MET A 359 1.09 33.00 -9.80
N PRO A 360 2.11 33.33 -10.61
CA PRO A 360 2.28 32.72 -11.93
C PRO A 360 2.78 31.27 -11.81
N GLN A 361 2.61 30.48 -12.88
CA GLN A 361 3.12 29.10 -12.97
C GLN A 361 2.74 28.22 -11.75
N ARG A 362 1.51 28.35 -11.29
CA ARG A 362 0.98 27.65 -10.11
C ARG A 362 1.31 26.15 -10.06
N PRO A 363 1.21 25.37 -11.16
CA PRO A 363 1.53 23.95 -11.12
C PRO A 363 2.95 23.64 -10.63
N TYR A 364 3.95 24.44 -11.01
CA TYR A 364 5.33 24.27 -10.55
C TYR A 364 5.46 24.51 -9.05
N LEU A 365 4.89 25.63 -8.55
CA LEU A 365 4.92 25.95 -7.12
C LEU A 365 4.21 24.86 -6.31
N ASN A 366 3.04 24.41 -6.75
CA ASN A 366 2.28 23.37 -6.09
C ASN A 366 3.06 22.05 -6.02
N GLY A 367 3.68 21.61 -7.11
CA GLY A 367 4.46 20.38 -7.14
C GLY A 367 5.65 20.42 -6.19
N GLN A 368 6.45 21.51 -6.21
CA GLN A 368 7.60 21.66 -5.32
C GLN A 368 7.17 21.74 -3.85
N PHE A 369 6.12 22.53 -3.56
CA PHE A 369 5.61 22.66 -2.21
C PHE A 369 5.04 21.34 -1.67
N LEU A 370 4.36 20.55 -2.51
CA LEU A 370 3.88 19.22 -2.15
C LEU A 370 5.01 18.30 -1.71
N THR A 371 6.10 18.23 -2.49
CA THR A 371 7.28 17.44 -2.14
C THR A 371 7.84 17.82 -0.77
N MET A 372 7.99 19.13 -0.51
CA MET A 372 8.47 19.63 0.77
C MET A 372 7.51 19.33 1.92
N ALA A 373 6.20 19.42 1.68
CA ALA A 373 5.15 19.16 2.66
C ALA A 373 5.09 17.68 3.04
N LEU A 374 5.12 16.76 2.07
CA LEU A 374 5.18 15.32 2.32
C LEU A 374 6.42 14.94 3.16
N ALA A 375 7.59 15.49 2.81
CA ALA A 375 8.82 15.31 3.59
C ALA A 375 8.75 15.94 5.00
N SER A 376 7.86 16.92 5.22
CA SER A 376 7.63 17.56 6.51
C SER A 376 6.53 16.92 7.36
N GLY A 377 5.88 15.84 6.87
CA GLY A 377 4.88 15.10 7.62
C GLY A 377 3.44 15.28 7.13
N LEU A 378 3.21 15.82 5.93
CA LEU A 378 1.88 15.80 5.32
C LEU A 378 1.49 14.36 4.99
N THR A 379 0.28 13.96 5.37
CA THR A 379 -0.25 12.61 5.09
C THR A 379 -1.29 12.61 3.98
N THR A 380 -2.02 13.73 3.80
CA THR A 380 -3.19 13.73 2.91
C THR A 380 -3.36 15.11 2.25
N PRO A 381 -2.77 15.36 1.06
CA PRO A 381 -2.98 16.60 0.31
C PRO A 381 -4.38 16.66 -0.32
N ILE A 382 -5.07 17.81 -0.19
CA ILE A 382 -6.20 18.18 -1.03
C ILE A 382 -5.62 18.83 -2.30
N MET A 383 -5.76 18.15 -3.43
CA MET A 383 -5.14 18.59 -4.69
C MET A 383 -5.93 18.12 -5.91
N ASN A 384 -5.64 18.72 -7.05
CA ASN A 384 -6.14 18.22 -8.32
C ASN A 384 -5.27 17.06 -8.85
N PRO A 385 -5.72 15.80 -8.81
CA PRO A 385 -4.93 14.66 -9.27
C PRO A 385 -4.72 14.64 -10.79
N LEU A 386 -5.54 15.40 -11.55
CA LEU A 386 -5.40 15.58 -13.00
C LEU A 386 -4.28 16.58 -13.36
N ASN A 387 -3.71 17.28 -12.38
CA ASN A 387 -2.60 18.20 -12.62
C ASN A 387 -1.29 17.42 -12.68
N TYR A 388 -0.68 17.36 -13.85
CA TYR A 388 0.55 16.60 -14.11
C TYR A 388 1.69 16.93 -13.13
N ALA A 389 1.96 18.21 -12.86
CA ALA A 389 3.06 18.61 -11.98
C ALA A 389 2.83 18.14 -10.53
N SER A 390 1.60 18.27 -10.01
CA SER A 390 1.25 17.81 -8.66
C SER A 390 1.24 16.28 -8.58
N LYS A 391 0.72 15.59 -9.62
CA LYS A 391 0.73 14.12 -9.68
C LYS A 391 2.16 13.60 -9.71
N LYS A 392 3.01 14.15 -10.58
CA LYS A 392 4.42 13.78 -10.67
C LYS A 392 5.18 14.01 -9.36
N ALA A 393 4.95 15.14 -8.70
CA ALA A 393 5.53 15.44 -7.40
C ALA A 393 5.06 14.42 -6.33
N PHE A 394 3.79 14.06 -6.31
CA PHE A 394 3.24 13.09 -5.34
C PHE A 394 3.86 11.71 -5.53
N VAL A 395 3.82 11.16 -6.74
CA VAL A 395 4.36 9.84 -7.05
C VAL A 395 5.86 9.78 -6.78
N SER A 396 6.63 10.78 -7.27
CA SER A 396 8.07 10.84 -7.02
C SER A 396 8.42 10.95 -5.54
N SER A 397 7.66 11.75 -4.78
CA SER A 397 7.88 11.89 -3.32
C SER A 397 7.54 10.61 -2.58
N SER A 398 6.48 9.90 -2.97
CA SER A 398 6.09 8.61 -2.38
C SER A 398 7.22 7.59 -2.54
N THR A 399 7.82 7.51 -3.73
CA THR A 399 8.98 6.65 -4.01
C THR A 399 10.20 7.04 -3.17
N LEU A 400 10.55 8.34 -3.15
CA LEU A 400 11.71 8.86 -2.40
C LEU A 400 11.58 8.69 -0.88
N LEU A 401 10.36 8.73 -0.36
CA LEU A 401 10.07 8.56 1.07
C LEU A 401 9.83 7.10 1.47
N GLY A 402 9.95 6.15 0.53
CA GLY A 402 9.84 4.71 0.80
C GLY A 402 8.41 4.18 0.87
N TRP A 403 7.41 4.94 0.37
CA TRP A 403 6.00 4.54 0.34
C TRP A 403 5.60 3.76 -0.92
N ASP A 404 6.53 3.58 -1.85
CA ASP A 404 6.34 2.86 -3.12
C ASP A 404 7.34 1.69 -3.21
N PRO A 405 7.01 0.51 -2.65
CA PRO A 405 7.88 -0.65 -2.67
C PRO A 405 8.29 -1.05 -4.09
N GLY A 406 9.58 -1.22 -4.30
CA GLY A 406 10.14 -1.55 -5.60
C GLY A 406 9.95 -0.46 -6.67
N SER A 407 9.55 0.75 -6.27
CA SER A 407 9.22 1.87 -7.18
C SER A 407 8.16 1.49 -8.23
N ALA A 408 7.26 0.58 -7.89
CA ALA A 408 6.31 -0.03 -8.82
C ALA A 408 5.34 1.02 -9.40
N GLU A 409 4.83 1.93 -8.56
CA GLU A 409 3.91 2.99 -8.98
C GLU A 409 4.62 4.02 -9.84
N PHE A 410 5.82 4.44 -9.44
CA PHE A 410 6.64 5.37 -10.21
C PHE A 410 6.98 4.82 -11.60
N ILE A 411 7.40 3.57 -11.68
CA ILE A 411 7.73 2.90 -12.94
C ILE A 411 6.47 2.73 -13.81
N LYS A 412 5.33 2.36 -13.20
CA LYS A 412 4.06 2.25 -13.91
C LYS A 412 3.63 3.57 -14.54
N GLU A 413 3.82 4.68 -13.83
CA GLU A 413 3.39 6.00 -14.28
C GLU A 413 4.36 6.61 -15.30
N TYR A 414 5.68 6.42 -15.15
CA TYR A 414 6.71 7.14 -15.93
C TYR A 414 7.70 6.24 -16.67
N GLY A 415 7.69 4.93 -16.46
CA GLY A 415 8.71 4.02 -16.98
C GLY A 415 8.79 3.92 -18.51
N TYR A 416 7.84 4.51 -19.22
CA TYR A 416 7.76 4.48 -20.68
C TYR A 416 7.75 5.88 -21.31
N GLU A 417 8.04 6.93 -20.53
CA GLU A 417 8.23 8.26 -21.07
C GLU A 417 9.61 8.33 -21.75
N ASP A 418 9.64 8.43 -23.07
CA ASP A 418 10.85 8.84 -23.79
C ASP A 418 11.23 10.26 -23.39
N GLU A 419 12.46 10.47 -22.92
CA GLU A 419 12.98 11.80 -22.53
C GLU A 419 12.89 12.85 -23.64
N THR A 420 12.53 12.45 -24.86
CA THR A 420 12.48 13.28 -26.05
C THR A 420 11.10 13.81 -26.41
N THR A 421 10.02 13.39 -25.76
CA THR A 421 8.66 13.82 -26.07
C THR A 421 8.09 14.80 -25.05
N ALA A 422 7.85 16.04 -25.50
CA ALA A 422 7.06 17.03 -24.78
C ALA A 422 5.61 16.54 -24.54
N PRO A 423 4.91 17.00 -23.49
CA PRO A 423 3.64 16.44 -23.04
C PRO A 423 2.53 16.60 -24.07
N GLY A 424 2.04 15.54 -24.60
CA GLY A 424 0.87 15.50 -25.46
C GLY A 424 0.52 14.10 -25.94
N ASN A 425 -0.44 13.48 -25.27
CA ASN A 425 -1.25 12.34 -25.68
C ASN A 425 -0.68 10.92 -25.60
N ALA A 426 -1.45 10.12 -24.89
CA ALA A 426 -1.55 8.67 -24.77
C ALA A 426 -0.59 8.00 -23.77
N ALA A 427 -1.15 7.71 -22.60
CA ALA A 427 -0.58 6.73 -21.68
C ALA A 427 -0.53 5.34 -22.37
N PRO A 428 0.62 4.66 -22.39
CA PRO A 428 0.65 3.23 -22.69
C PRO A 428 0.00 2.49 -21.52
N LYS A 429 -0.87 1.55 -21.84
CA LYS A 429 -1.41 0.60 -20.86
C LYS A 429 -0.26 -0.12 -20.18
N GLY A 430 -0.19 -0.05 -18.86
CA GLY A 430 0.70 -0.89 -18.06
C GLY A 430 0.47 -2.37 -18.36
N PRO A 431 1.43 -3.26 -18.08
CA PRO A 431 1.21 -4.69 -18.27
C PRO A 431 -0.02 -5.11 -17.45
N ASP A 432 -0.98 -5.73 -18.14
CA ASP A 432 -2.12 -6.38 -17.49
C ASP A 432 -1.55 -7.31 -16.41
N LYS A 433 -2.12 -7.28 -15.21
CA LYS A 433 -1.85 -8.31 -14.20
C LYS A 433 -2.19 -9.63 -14.88
N ALA A 434 -1.18 -10.42 -15.24
CA ALA A 434 -1.41 -11.74 -15.76
C ALA A 434 -2.09 -12.54 -14.65
N SER A 435 -3.30 -13.00 -14.92
CA SER A 435 -3.90 -14.02 -14.09
C SER A 435 -3.01 -15.26 -14.18
N PHE A 436 -2.65 -15.84 -13.02
CA PHE A 436 -1.94 -17.12 -12.96
C PHE A 436 -2.86 -18.31 -13.31
N ASP A 437 -3.73 -18.13 -14.31
CA ASP A 437 -4.79 -19.04 -14.71
C ASP A 437 -4.39 -19.95 -15.90
N SER A 438 -3.11 -19.97 -16.26
CA SER A 438 -2.62 -20.91 -17.25
C SER A 438 -2.67 -22.34 -16.71
N ASN A 439 -3.15 -23.27 -17.53
CA ASN A 439 -3.06 -24.71 -17.23
C ASN A 439 -1.61 -25.24 -17.25
N ASP A 440 -0.63 -24.40 -17.61
CA ASP A 440 0.80 -24.71 -17.57
C ASP A 440 1.43 -24.12 -16.28
N PRO A 441 1.81 -24.98 -15.30
CA PRO A 441 2.44 -24.54 -14.07
C PRO A 441 3.75 -23.76 -14.28
N LEU A 442 4.53 -24.12 -15.32
CA LEU A 442 5.78 -23.41 -15.64
C LEU A 442 5.52 -22.01 -16.19
N ALA A 443 4.45 -21.82 -16.97
CA ALA A 443 4.03 -20.51 -17.44
C ALA A 443 3.61 -19.61 -16.26
N ASN A 444 2.89 -20.15 -15.27
CA ASN A 444 2.52 -19.43 -14.08
C ASN A 444 3.75 -19.03 -13.23
N ILE A 445 4.70 -19.94 -13.08
CA ILE A 445 5.98 -19.68 -12.39
C ILE A 445 6.77 -18.57 -13.11
N ARG A 446 6.89 -18.65 -14.45
CA ARG A 446 7.56 -17.59 -15.24
C ARG A 446 6.90 -16.23 -15.03
N ALA A 447 5.59 -16.16 -15.20
CA ALA A 447 4.83 -14.93 -15.02
C ALA A 447 4.99 -14.35 -13.61
N CYS A 448 5.00 -15.20 -12.59
CA CYS A 448 5.17 -14.81 -11.19
C CYS A 448 6.56 -14.17 -10.93
N VAL A 449 7.63 -14.76 -11.49
CA VAL A 449 8.99 -14.19 -11.41
C VAL A 449 9.07 -12.86 -12.17
N GLU A 450 8.54 -12.78 -13.40
CA GLU A 450 8.55 -11.55 -14.19
C GLU A 450 7.80 -10.39 -13.52
N GLN A 451 6.78 -10.69 -12.71
CA GLN A 451 5.98 -9.70 -11.97
C GLN A 451 6.54 -9.37 -10.58
N GLY A 452 7.48 -10.16 -10.06
CA GLY A 452 8.07 -9.96 -8.74
C GLY A 452 7.17 -10.36 -7.56
N GLU A 453 6.24 -11.31 -7.76
CA GLU A 453 5.23 -11.73 -6.77
C GLU A 453 5.78 -12.80 -5.82
N LYS A 454 6.50 -12.36 -4.80
CA LYS A 454 7.29 -13.21 -3.89
C LYS A 454 6.47 -14.21 -3.07
N GLU A 455 5.27 -13.84 -2.62
CA GLU A 455 4.38 -14.72 -1.86
C GLU A 455 3.75 -15.78 -2.75
N ALA A 456 3.30 -15.38 -3.94
CA ALA A 456 2.64 -16.27 -4.87
C ALA A 456 3.57 -17.37 -5.42
N ILE A 457 4.86 -17.06 -5.63
CA ILE A 457 5.82 -18.02 -6.19
C ILE A 457 6.03 -19.23 -5.27
N VAL A 458 6.03 -19.02 -3.94
CA VAL A 458 6.21 -20.08 -2.95
C VAL A 458 5.11 -21.13 -3.09
N GLU A 459 3.85 -20.69 -3.19
CA GLU A 459 2.71 -21.60 -3.33
C GLU A 459 2.67 -22.29 -4.70
N LEU A 460 3.01 -21.56 -5.78
CA LEU A 460 3.10 -22.13 -7.12
C LEU A 460 4.16 -23.23 -7.21
N VAL A 461 5.33 -23.01 -6.62
CA VAL A 461 6.43 -23.99 -6.59
C VAL A 461 6.07 -25.18 -5.73
N LYS A 462 5.50 -24.99 -4.53
CA LYS A 462 5.03 -26.11 -3.68
C LYS A 462 4.02 -26.97 -4.41
N LYS A 463 3.06 -26.36 -5.08
CA LYS A 463 2.04 -27.05 -5.86
C LYS A 463 2.66 -27.83 -7.00
N ALA A 464 3.54 -27.23 -7.81
CA ALA A 464 4.22 -27.90 -8.92
C ALA A 464 5.02 -29.12 -8.47
N LEU A 465 5.74 -29.01 -7.33
CA LEU A 465 6.49 -30.12 -6.74
C LEU A 465 5.56 -31.23 -6.21
N ALA A 466 4.44 -30.87 -5.57
CA ALA A 466 3.44 -31.83 -5.09
C ALA A 466 2.75 -32.57 -6.25
N ASP A 467 2.56 -31.91 -7.40
CA ASP A 467 2.04 -32.50 -8.63
C ASP A 467 3.07 -33.37 -9.37
N GLY A 468 4.28 -33.53 -8.80
CA GLY A 468 5.34 -34.44 -9.32
C GLY A 468 6.23 -33.83 -10.40
N MET A 469 6.26 -32.50 -10.53
CA MET A 469 7.16 -31.84 -11.48
C MET A 469 8.62 -31.92 -11.01
N ASP A 470 9.54 -32.19 -11.97
CA ASP A 470 10.98 -32.26 -11.68
C ASP A 470 11.48 -30.87 -11.21
N PRO A 471 12.12 -30.79 -10.03
CA PRO A 471 12.75 -29.55 -9.54
C PRO A 471 13.72 -28.89 -10.53
N LEU A 472 14.43 -29.71 -11.34
CA LEU A 472 15.32 -29.20 -12.39
C LEU A 472 14.53 -28.51 -13.53
N ASP A 473 13.35 -29.03 -13.88
CA ASP A 473 12.49 -28.39 -14.88
C ASP A 473 11.92 -27.09 -14.37
N ILE A 474 11.49 -27.01 -13.10
CA ILE A 474 11.06 -25.77 -12.45
C ILE A 474 12.19 -24.75 -12.51
N THR A 475 13.41 -25.15 -12.15
CA THR A 475 14.57 -24.27 -12.13
C THR A 475 14.96 -23.79 -13.53
N LYS A 476 15.05 -24.67 -14.51
CA LYS A 476 15.52 -24.34 -15.88
C LYS A 476 14.43 -23.63 -16.69
N LYS A 477 13.26 -24.30 -16.83
CA LYS A 477 12.18 -23.86 -17.73
C LYS A 477 11.21 -22.86 -17.08
N GLY A 478 11.18 -22.80 -15.73
CA GLY A 478 10.42 -21.84 -14.97
C GLY A 478 11.26 -20.60 -14.63
N LEU A 479 12.17 -20.77 -13.66
CA LEU A 479 12.88 -19.64 -13.05
C LEU A 479 13.95 -19.01 -13.94
N SER A 480 14.84 -19.83 -14.56
CA SER A 480 15.94 -19.30 -15.38
C SER A 480 15.45 -18.66 -16.68
N GLU A 481 14.46 -19.26 -17.35
CA GLU A 481 13.84 -18.64 -18.54
C GLU A 481 13.17 -17.32 -18.22
N ALA A 482 12.45 -17.22 -17.07
CA ALA A 482 11.85 -15.96 -16.63
C ALA A 482 12.91 -14.87 -16.42
N MET A 483 14.01 -15.19 -15.74
CA MET A 483 15.10 -14.20 -15.52
C MET A 483 15.79 -13.78 -16.81
N ASN A 484 15.90 -14.66 -17.80
CA ASN A 484 16.40 -14.28 -19.13
C ASN A 484 15.46 -13.24 -19.80
N VAL A 485 14.14 -13.47 -19.72
CA VAL A 485 13.14 -12.52 -20.24
C VAL A 485 13.22 -11.17 -19.49
N VAL A 486 13.35 -11.20 -18.15
CA VAL A 486 13.56 -10.01 -17.31
C VAL A 486 14.83 -9.28 -17.76
N GLY A 487 15.91 -10.01 -18.03
CA GLY A 487 17.16 -9.48 -18.51
C GLY A 487 17.08 -8.80 -19.87
N ASP A 488 16.43 -9.43 -20.82
CA ASP A 488 16.23 -8.87 -22.17
C ASP A 488 15.35 -7.60 -22.10
N LYS A 489 14.32 -7.60 -21.26
CA LYS A 489 13.46 -6.44 -21.02
C LYS A 489 14.24 -5.30 -20.34
N PHE A 490 15.11 -5.60 -19.40
CA PHE A 490 15.99 -4.62 -18.76
C PHE A 490 17.01 -4.05 -19.76
N GLY A 491 17.70 -4.91 -20.52
CA GLY A 491 18.67 -4.48 -21.55
C GLY A 491 18.05 -3.65 -22.67
N SER A 492 16.75 -3.83 -22.95
CA SER A 492 15.99 -3.02 -23.92
C SER A 492 15.29 -1.81 -23.32
N GLY A 493 15.50 -1.48 -22.06
CA GLY A 493 14.88 -0.35 -21.37
C GLY A 493 13.40 -0.53 -21.04
N LYS A 494 12.85 -1.74 -21.18
CA LYS A 494 11.45 -2.07 -20.87
C LYS A 494 11.20 -2.42 -19.40
N LEU A 495 12.24 -2.74 -18.65
CA LEU A 495 12.21 -2.92 -17.20
C LEU A 495 13.31 -2.06 -16.56
N PHE A 496 13.10 -1.69 -15.30
CA PHE A 496 14.02 -0.88 -14.52
C PHE A 496 14.62 -1.70 -13.38
N LEU A 497 15.76 -1.24 -12.84
CA LEU A 497 16.52 -1.98 -11.83
C LEU A 497 15.66 -2.47 -10.63
N PRO A 498 14.75 -1.69 -10.04
CA PRO A 498 13.90 -2.17 -8.95
C PRO A 498 13.06 -3.40 -9.32
N GLN A 499 12.54 -3.46 -10.55
CA GLN A 499 11.76 -4.60 -11.03
C GLN A 499 12.63 -5.85 -11.23
N VAL A 500 13.87 -5.67 -11.69
CA VAL A 500 14.86 -6.75 -11.79
C VAL A 500 15.20 -7.30 -10.41
N MET A 501 15.35 -6.42 -9.41
CA MET A 501 15.60 -6.84 -8.02
C MET A 501 14.43 -7.62 -7.43
N LEU A 502 13.20 -7.17 -7.65
CA LEU A 502 12.00 -7.90 -7.21
C LEU A 502 11.88 -9.27 -7.88
N ALA A 503 12.15 -9.37 -9.18
CA ALA A 503 12.18 -10.64 -9.91
C ALA A 503 13.26 -11.58 -9.33
N ALA A 504 14.45 -11.05 -9.02
CA ALA A 504 15.54 -11.81 -8.40
C ALA A 504 15.18 -12.29 -6.99
N GLU A 505 14.55 -11.47 -6.15
CA GLU A 505 14.06 -11.88 -4.83
C GLU A 505 12.97 -12.96 -4.92
N THR A 506 12.07 -12.83 -5.90
CA THR A 506 11.02 -13.82 -6.17
C THR A 506 11.63 -15.16 -6.57
N MET A 507 12.62 -15.14 -7.46
CA MET A 507 13.37 -16.34 -7.85
C MET A 507 14.10 -16.97 -6.64
N GLN A 508 14.71 -16.15 -5.77
CA GLN A 508 15.37 -16.63 -4.53
C GLN A 508 14.37 -17.34 -3.59
N ALA A 509 13.17 -16.79 -3.42
CA ALA A 509 12.11 -17.42 -2.62
C ALA A 509 11.73 -18.80 -3.20
N ALA A 510 11.61 -18.90 -4.53
CA ALA A 510 11.38 -20.17 -5.22
C ALA A 510 12.51 -21.18 -4.97
N PHE A 511 13.78 -20.78 -5.11
CA PHE A 511 14.93 -21.65 -4.82
C PHE A 511 14.97 -22.14 -3.39
N ASN A 512 14.70 -21.27 -2.42
CA ASN A 512 14.65 -21.66 -1.01
C ASN A 512 13.57 -22.72 -0.79
N THR A 513 12.39 -22.55 -1.38
CA THR A 513 11.29 -23.52 -1.33
C THR A 513 11.69 -24.87 -1.94
N ILE A 514 12.37 -24.85 -3.08
CA ILE A 514 12.88 -26.07 -3.74
C ILE A 514 13.91 -26.78 -2.83
N LYS A 515 14.86 -26.03 -2.25
CA LYS A 515 15.89 -26.57 -1.35
C LYS A 515 15.32 -27.22 -0.08
N GLU A 516 14.24 -26.72 0.46
CA GLU A 516 13.60 -27.27 1.67
C GLU A 516 12.95 -28.66 1.39
N ILE A 517 12.54 -28.90 0.16
CA ILE A 517 11.80 -30.11 -0.24
C ILE A 517 12.73 -31.21 -0.77
N ILE A 518 13.88 -30.84 -1.36
CA ILE A 518 14.86 -31.81 -1.94
C ILE A 518 15.83 -32.30 -0.86
N PRO A 519 16.10 -33.60 -0.75
CA PRO A 519 17.13 -34.13 0.15
C PRO A 519 18.53 -33.59 -0.21
N ALA A 520 19.37 -33.37 0.78
CA ALA A 520 20.71 -32.77 0.69
C ALA A 520 21.73 -33.52 -0.24
N SER A 521 21.36 -34.62 -0.85
CA SER A 521 22.18 -35.39 -1.79
C SER A 521 22.15 -34.91 -3.25
N GLU A 522 21.25 -33.98 -3.58
CA GLU A 522 21.12 -33.40 -4.94
C GLU A 522 21.29 -31.87 -4.92
N SER A 523 22.40 -31.38 -4.36
CA SER A 523 22.63 -29.93 -4.28
C SER A 523 22.80 -29.30 -5.66
N LEU A 524 22.02 -28.26 -5.94
CA LEU A 524 22.09 -27.39 -7.12
C LEU A 524 23.31 -26.44 -7.08
N ASP A 525 24.42 -26.83 -6.48
CA ASP A 525 25.64 -26.02 -6.42
C ASP A 525 26.33 -26.06 -7.80
N LYS A 526 26.13 -24.97 -8.56
CA LYS A 526 26.74 -24.83 -9.90
C LYS A 526 28.24 -24.52 -9.83
N GLY A 527 28.75 -24.06 -8.68
CA GLY A 527 30.14 -23.73 -8.47
C GLY A 527 30.32 -22.45 -7.62
N THR A 528 31.56 -22.22 -7.18
CA THR A 528 31.90 -21.06 -6.35
C THR A 528 32.42 -19.91 -7.19
N VAL A 529 31.87 -18.72 -7.00
CA VAL A 529 32.29 -17.46 -7.60
C VAL A 529 32.71 -16.49 -6.52
N ILE A 530 33.89 -15.89 -6.64
CA ILE A 530 34.33 -14.78 -5.78
C ILE A 530 33.95 -13.47 -6.45
N VAL A 531 33.48 -12.49 -5.66
CA VAL A 531 33.22 -11.13 -6.14
C VAL A 531 33.89 -10.11 -5.25
N ALA A 532 34.47 -9.05 -5.86
CA ALA A 532 35.16 -7.99 -5.15
C ALA A 532 35.13 -6.67 -5.93
N THR A 533 35.10 -5.55 -5.21
CA THR A 533 35.43 -4.24 -5.78
C THR A 533 36.90 -3.96 -5.51
N VAL A 534 37.63 -3.53 -6.56
CA VAL A 534 39.10 -3.35 -6.52
C VAL A 534 39.56 -2.33 -5.50
N LYS A 535 40.84 -2.38 -5.13
CA LYS A 535 41.49 -1.47 -4.19
C LYS A 535 41.27 0.01 -4.53
N GLY A 536 40.94 0.82 -3.52
CA GLY A 536 40.68 2.24 -3.67
C GLY A 536 39.28 2.61 -4.17
N ASP A 537 38.48 1.62 -4.57
CA ASP A 537 37.08 1.84 -4.97
C ASP A 537 36.10 1.45 -3.84
N ILE A 538 35.33 2.44 -3.38
CA ILE A 538 34.40 2.27 -2.27
C ILE A 538 32.97 1.96 -2.73
N HIS A 539 32.73 1.90 -4.03
CA HIS A 539 31.43 1.63 -4.61
C HIS A 539 31.19 0.11 -4.67
N ASP A 540 30.11 -0.35 -4.07
CA ASP A 540 29.78 -1.78 -4.00
C ASP A 540 28.41 -2.15 -4.60
N LEU A 541 27.59 -1.16 -4.98
CA LEU A 541 26.26 -1.41 -5.48
C LEU A 541 26.25 -2.32 -6.71
N GLY A 542 27.07 -2.05 -7.72
CA GLY A 542 27.16 -2.87 -8.93
C GLY A 542 27.61 -4.30 -8.63
N LYS A 543 28.63 -4.45 -7.76
CA LYS A 543 29.11 -5.76 -7.29
C LYS A 543 28.01 -6.54 -6.55
N ASN A 544 27.28 -5.87 -5.65
CA ASN A 544 26.20 -6.49 -4.86
C ASN A 544 25.07 -6.99 -5.76
N ILE A 545 24.72 -6.24 -6.81
CA ILE A 545 23.74 -6.66 -7.82
C ILE A 545 24.20 -7.93 -8.54
N VAL A 546 25.45 -7.94 -9.01
CA VAL A 546 26.04 -9.10 -9.69
C VAL A 546 26.10 -10.32 -8.75
N ALA A 547 26.50 -10.11 -7.50
CA ALA A 547 26.55 -11.14 -6.47
C ALA A 547 25.16 -11.77 -6.25
N ALA A 548 24.13 -10.95 -6.05
CA ALA A 548 22.77 -11.40 -5.86
C ALA A 548 22.22 -12.17 -7.08
N LEU A 549 22.48 -11.68 -8.29
CA LEU A 549 22.04 -12.34 -9.51
C LEU A 549 22.73 -13.70 -9.72
N LEU A 550 24.02 -13.81 -9.44
CA LEU A 550 24.77 -15.08 -9.51
C LEU A 550 24.29 -16.05 -8.42
N GLU A 551 24.11 -15.58 -7.18
CA GLU A 551 23.58 -16.40 -6.08
C GLU A 551 22.18 -16.95 -6.43
N ASN A 552 21.31 -16.10 -6.97
CA ASN A 552 19.97 -16.47 -7.43
C ASN A 552 20.00 -17.50 -8.59
N ASN A 553 21.09 -17.56 -9.33
CA ASN A 553 21.30 -18.56 -10.39
C ASN A 553 21.95 -19.86 -9.90
N GLY A 554 22.12 -20.04 -8.59
CA GLY A 554 22.59 -21.28 -7.97
C GLY A 554 24.11 -21.36 -7.80
N TYR A 555 24.82 -20.25 -7.88
CA TYR A 555 26.25 -20.16 -7.55
C TYR A 555 26.45 -19.90 -6.08
N LYS A 556 27.52 -20.47 -5.50
CA LYS A 556 27.98 -20.11 -4.17
C LYS A 556 28.85 -18.87 -4.25
N ILE A 557 28.39 -17.76 -3.68
CA ILE A 557 29.11 -16.49 -3.72
C ILE A 557 29.99 -16.33 -2.48
N VAL A 558 31.23 -15.90 -2.73
CA VAL A 558 32.17 -15.43 -1.71
C VAL A 558 32.40 -13.93 -1.98
N ASP A 559 31.64 -13.09 -1.28
CA ASP A 559 31.76 -11.65 -1.42
C ASP A 559 32.85 -11.10 -0.50
N LEU A 560 33.90 -10.51 -1.07
CA LEU A 560 35.01 -9.92 -0.35
C LEU A 560 34.78 -8.45 0.00
N GLY A 561 33.68 -7.85 -0.46
CA GLY A 561 33.36 -6.46 -0.21
C GLY A 561 34.03 -5.49 -1.20
N LYS A 562 34.36 -4.31 -0.70
CA LYS A 562 34.93 -3.18 -1.46
C LYS A 562 36.31 -2.81 -0.93
N ASP A 563 37.06 -2.05 -1.74
CA ASP A 563 38.46 -1.62 -1.40
C ASP A 563 39.36 -2.83 -1.09
N VAL A 564 39.27 -3.87 -1.92
CA VAL A 564 39.92 -5.17 -1.65
C VAL A 564 41.31 -5.22 -2.28
N ASP A 565 42.33 -5.52 -1.46
CA ASP A 565 43.69 -5.71 -1.94
C ASP A 565 43.84 -6.94 -2.84
N PRO A 566 44.65 -6.90 -3.91
CA PRO A 566 44.85 -8.03 -4.81
C PRO A 566 45.28 -9.33 -4.10
N GLU A 567 46.07 -9.25 -3.05
CA GLU A 567 46.56 -10.38 -2.26
C GLU A 567 45.39 -11.09 -1.52
N VAL A 568 44.40 -10.34 -1.04
CA VAL A 568 43.20 -10.87 -0.38
C VAL A 568 42.38 -11.66 -1.37
N ILE A 569 42.22 -11.14 -2.60
CA ILE A 569 41.49 -11.83 -3.68
C ILE A 569 42.21 -13.13 -4.05
N VAL A 570 43.54 -13.08 -4.22
CA VAL A 570 44.37 -14.27 -4.52
C VAL A 570 44.22 -15.33 -3.41
N GLN A 571 44.24 -14.93 -2.16
CA GLN A 571 44.10 -15.84 -1.02
C GLN A 571 42.70 -16.48 -1.01
N ALA A 572 41.66 -15.66 -1.21
CA ALA A 572 40.27 -16.14 -1.25
C ALA A 572 40.04 -17.16 -2.40
N ILE A 573 40.67 -16.95 -3.56
CA ILE A 573 40.63 -17.92 -4.68
C ILE A 573 41.22 -19.26 -4.26
N LYS A 574 42.37 -19.24 -3.57
CA LYS A 574 43.05 -20.47 -3.08
C LYS A 574 42.19 -21.20 -2.04
N ASP A 575 41.69 -20.49 -1.06
CA ASP A 575 40.94 -21.06 0.07
C ASP A 575 39.62 -21.70 -0.39
N ASN A 576 38.94 -21.06 -1.35
CA ASN A 576 37.65 -21.52 -1.86
C ASN A 576 37.77 -22.37 -3.15
N LYS A 577 38.96 -22.53 -3.69
CA LYS A 577 39.23 -23.22 -5.00
C LYS A 577 38.29 -22.71 -6.10
N ALA A 578 38.05 -21.40 -6.11
CA ALA A 578 37.08 -20.78 -7.00
C ALA A 578 37.59 -20.81 -8.45
N ALA A 579 36.72 -21.28 -9.35
CA ALA A 579 37.02 -21.36 -10.78
C ALA A 579 36.79 -20.01 -11.49
N LEU A 580 35.96 -19.12 -10.90
CA LEU A 580 35.62 -17.83 -11.46
C LEU A 580 35.74 -16.74 -10.36
N VAL A 581 36.32 -15.58 -10.70
CA VAL A 581 36.32 -14.39 -9.89
C VAL A 581 35.79 -13.20 -10.69
N GLY A 582 34.83 -12.46 -10.13
CA GLY A 582 34.30 -11.21 -10.66
C GLY A 582 34.91 -10.02 -9.92
N ILE A 583 35.58 -9.12 -10.64
CA ILE A 583 36.13 -7.89 -10.09
C ILE A 583 35.52 -6.68 -10.79
N CYS A 584 35.22 -5.63 -10.03
CA CYS A 584 34.59 -4.45 -10.60
C CYS A 584 35.26 -3.14 -10.14
N SER A 585 35.11 -2.12 -10.98
CA SER A 585 35.49 -0.74 -10.70
C SER A 585 34.44 0.23 -11.25
N LEU A 586 34.07 1.24 -10.47
CA LEU A 586 33.14 2.30 -10.88
C LEU A 586 33.84 3.63 -11.19
N MET A 587 35.10 3.80 -10.81
CA MET A 587 35.86 5.03 -11.04
C MET A 587 36.99 4.80 -12.04
N THR A 588 37.20 5.76 -12.94
CA THR A 588 38.33 5.73 -13.89
C THR A 588 39.70 5.75 -13.17
N THR A 589 39.78 6.35 -12.00
CA THR A 589 40.99 6.42 -11.16
C THR A 589 41.36 5.08 -10.53
N THR A 590 40.40 4.16 -10.37
CA THR A 590 40.62 2.84 -9.77
C THR A 590 40.70 1.69 -10.81
N MET A 591 40.45 1.98 -12.09
CA MET A 591 40.57 1.01 -13.18
C MET A 591 41.94 0.31 -13.20
N PRO A 592 43.12 0.99 -13.01
CA PRO A 592 44.41 0.32 -13.00
C PRO A 592 44.57 -0.77 -11.92
N GLN A 593 43.72 -0.78 -10.92
CA GLN A 593 43.70 -1.83 -9.89
C GLN A 593 43.10 -3.15 -10.42
N ILE A 594 42.32 -3.09 -11.49
CA ILE A 594 41.89 -4.31 -12.23
C ILE A 594 43.11 -5.00 -12.81
N ASP A 595 44.03 -4.23 -13.48
CA ASP A 595 45.25 -4.75 -14.06
C ASP A 595 46.14 -5.37 -12.98
N ASN A 596 46.35 -4.65 -11.84
CA ASN A 596 47.12 -5.14 -10.72
C ASN A 596 46.55 -6.45 -10.15
N THR A 597 45.23 -6.54 -10.02
CA THR A 597 44.56 -7.72 -9.50
C THR A 597 44.73 -8.92 -10.45
N ILE A 598 44.51 -8.71 -11.74
CA ILE A 598 44.72 -9.75 -12.76
C ILE A 598 46.18 -10.23 -12.74
N ALA A 599 47.13 -9.30 -12.71
CA ALA A 599 48.56 -9.63 -12.65
C ALA A 599 48.91 -10.45 -11.40
N ALA A 600 48.38 -10.09 -10.23
CA ALA A 600 48.57 -10.84 -8.99
C ALA A 600 47.99 -12.28 -9.07
N ILE A 601 46.81 -12.45 -9.64
CA ILE A 601 46.18 -13.76 -9.85
C ILE A 601 47.05 -14.62 -10.77
N ARG A 602 47.53 -14.05 -11.88
CA ARG A 602 48.41 -14.76 -12.84
C ARG A 602 49.78 -15.08 -12.25
N ALA A 603 50.40 -14.15 -11.50
CA ALA A 603 51.68 -14.38 -10.81
C ALA A 603 51.58 -15.49 -9.75
N ALA A 604 50.42 -15.66 -9.12
CA ALA A 604 50.15 -16.74 -8.18
C ALA A 604 49.97 -18.10 -8.85
N GLY A 605 50.03 -18.19 -10.18
CA GLY A 605 49.87 -19.44 -10.97
C GLY A 605 48.44 -19.99 -10.96
N LEU A 606 47.45 -19.18 -10.65
CA LEU A 606 46.07 -19.60 -10.57
C LEU A 606 45.41 -19.64 -11.97
N LYS A 607 44.66 -20.70 -12.24
CA LYS A 607 43.91 -20.89 -13.50
C LYS A 607 42.49 -20.36 -13.45
N THR A 608 42.15 -19.64 -12.38
CA THR A 608 40.84 -19.03 -12.19
C THR A 608 40.55 -18.05 -13.32
N LYS A 609 39.36 -18.14 -13.89
CA LYS A 609 38.87 -17.17 -14.88
C LYS A 609 38.54 -15.87 -14.19
N VAL A 610 38.95 -14.76 -14.80
CA VAL A 610 38.69 -13.42 -14.30
C VAL A 610 37.66 -12.74 -15.17
N MET A 611 36.53 -12.42 -14.56
CA MET A 611 35.45 -11.63 -15.15
C MET A 611 35.57 -10.21 -14.63
N VAL A 612 35.50 -9.23 -15.51
CA VAL A 612 35.56 -7.81 -15.16
C VAL A 612 34.30 -7.07 -15.58
N GLY A 613 33.89 -6.08 -14.79
CA GLY A 613 32.75 -5.23 -15.07
C GLY A 613 32.80 -3.93 -14.26
N GLY A 614 31.78 -3.10 -14.45
CA GLY A 614 31.64 -1.80 -13.79
C GLY A 614 31.38 -0.68 -14.79
N ALA A 615 30.79 0.43 -14.34
CA ALA A 615 30.29 1.51 -15.19
C ALA A 615 31.35 2.16 -16.09
N VAL A 616 32.63 2.09 -15.70
CA VAL A 616 33.77 2.67 -16.46
C VAL A 616 34.54 1.64 -17.26
N VAL A 617 34.23 0.35 -17.11
CA VAL A 617 34.95 -0.75 -17.79
C VAL A 617 34.30 -1.00 -19.15
N SER A 618 35.11 -1.02 -20.20
CA SER A 618 34.69 -1.40 -21.56
C SER A 618 35.27 -2.75 -21.98
N GLN A 619 34.74 -3.34 -23.04
CA GLN A 619 35.31 -4.55 -23.64
C GLN A 619 36.78 -4.36 -24.03
N ASP A 620 37.10 -3.24 -24.70
CA ASP A 620 38.47 -2.93 -25.11
C ASP A 620 39.45 -2.85 -23.93
N TYR A 621 38.98 -2.28 -22.80
CA TYR A 621 39.78 -2.23 -21.59
C TYR A 621 39.97 -3.61 -20.96
N ALA A 622 38.90 -4.41 -20.90
CA ALA A 622 38.96 -5.78 -20.38
C ALA A 622 39.97 -6.65 -21.15
N ASP A 623 39.98 -6.51 -22.48
CA ASP A 623 40.90 -7.22 -23.36
C ASP A 623 42.35 -6.76 -23.13
N GLN A 624 42.61 -5.43 -22.96
CA GLN A 624 43.91 -4.88 -22.65
C GLN A 624 44.42 -5.31 -21.28
N ALA A 625 43.55 -5.36 -20.28
CA ALA A 625 43.88 -5.79 -18.92
C ALA A 625 44.15 -7.29 -18.81
N GLY A 626 43.82 -8.07 -19.85
CA GLY A 626 43.98 -9.52 -19.87
C GLY A 626 42.92 -10.26 -19.06
N ALA A 627 41.72 -9.69 -18.96
CA ALA A 627 40.55 -10.37 -18.39
C ALA A 627 40.08 -11.51 -19.31
N ASP A 628 39.52 -12.55 -18.73
CA ASP A 628 39.00 -13.65 -19.51
C ASP A 628 37.56 -13.40 -20.00
N ILE A 629 36.81 -12.56 -19.27
CA ILE A 629 35.39 -12.30 -19.50
C ILE A 629 35.11 -10.82 -19.19
N TYR A 630 34.37 -10.17 -20.06
CA TYR A 630 33.78 -8.85 -19.79
C TYR A 630 32.27 -8.97 -19.58
N ALA A 631 31.77 -8.46 -18.49
CA ALA A 631 30.34 -8.38 -18.20
C ALA A 631 29.90 -6.92 -18.17
N LYS A 632 29.15 -6.50 -19.19
CA LYS A 632 28.62 -5.12 -19.29
C LYS A 632 27.56 -4.82 -18.22
N ASP A 633 26.89 -5.86 -17.72
CA ASP A 633 25.84 -5.78 -16.69
C ASP A 633 25.74 -7.11 -15.93
N GLY A 634 24.89 -7.14 -14.90
CA GLY A 634 24.73 -8.32 -14.04
C GLY A 634 24.16 -9.54 -14.76
N ILE A 635 23.39 -9.34 -15.82
CA ILE A 635 22.80 -10.42 -16.60
C ILE A 635 23.83 -11.04 -17.53
N ALA A 636 24.65 -10.20 -18.16
CA ALA A 636 25.80 -10.66 -18.92
C ALA A 636 26.75 -11.47 -18.03
N ALA A 637 26.95 -11.06 -16.76
CA ALA A 637 27.77 -11.79 -15.80
C ALA A 637 27.20 -13.19 -15.52
N VAL A 638 25.88 -13.32 -15.34
CA VAL A 638 25.22 -14.61 -15.13
C VAL A 638 25.34 -15.52 -16.38
N ASN A 639 25.09 -14.97 -17.57
CA ASN A 639 25.17 -15.73 -18.81
C ASN A 639 26.58 -16.27 -19.03
N HIS A 640 27.59 -15.43 -18.89
CA HIS A 640 28.99 -15.86 -19.01
C HIS A 640 29.43 -16.87 -17.94
N ALA A 641 28.91 -16.73 -16.71
CA ALA A 641 29.15 -17.72 -15.67
C ALA A 641 28.50 -19.08 -16.03
N ASN A 642 27.25 -19.06 -16.52
CA ASN A 642 26.59 -20.29 -16.97
C ASN A 642 27.38 -20.98 -18.10
N ASP A 643 27.74 -20.23 -19.14
CA ASP A 643 28.54 -20.77 -20.27
C ASP A 643 29.86 -21.35 -19.79
N PHE A 644 30.56 -20.64 -18.91
CA PHE A 644 31.85 -21.11 -18.39
C PHE A 644 31.73 -22.38 -17.55
N PHE A 645 30.81 -22.43 -16.60
CA PHE A 645 30.65 -23.61 -15.74
C PHE A 645 30.06 -24.81 -16.46
N GLU A 646 29.34 -24.62 -17.58
CA GLU A 646 28.95 -25.72 -18.47
C GLU A 646 30.14 -26.37 -19.18
N THR A 647 31.17 -25.59 -19.49
CA THR A 647 32.40 -26.15 -20.11
C THR A 647 33.26 -26.94 -19.13
N LEU A 648 33.03 -26.80 -17.81
CA LEU A 648 33.75 -27.53 -16.76
C LEU A 648 33.12 -28.90 -16.39
N LYS A 649 31.88 -29.13 -16.83
CA LYS A 649 31.17 -30.41 -16.67
C LYS A 649 31.57 -31.40 -17.76
#